data_a34829796082fce2f7a89d84b1a5a96b
#
_entry.id   a34829796082fce2f7a89d84b1a5a96b
#
_cell.length_a   1.000
_cell.length_b   1.000
_cell.length_c   1.000
_cell.angle_alpha   90.00
_cell.angle_beta   90.00
_cell.angle_gamma   90.00
#
_symmetry.space_group_name_H-M   'P 1'
#
loop_
_entity.id
_entity.type
_entity.pdbx_description
1 polymer ?
#
loop_
_entity_poly.entity_id
_entity_poly.type
_entity_poly.pdbx_seq_one_letter_code
_entity_poly.pdbx_strand_id
1 'polypeptide(L)'
;MPAILEARINKKRLLISTDTKELQIQLINKDIPNVLDSLGLNGKVSYGYIKGKNNYICIDRLEAYIDDYESQNPTKGELLSLIFLKRLVEGGKYGDIEEINYSVFDNFKEISTHLRNVSCDPNMCRPKKCKKDCLYKNRIEELKEEHITVVNHSLLAKWPYKDEKPLENIIVDEAHNLTEKGYDFFSSIINSKSLRYLLQEIYPYEFIQNSSFIYKKYSRNMRKIKAFDKFYNVLKIEREDKQKIARSINLIIEEIDSILNFGNCNEYNNVSNYNLRWELNLQIDEIVGKLKKDGVDTEISYRAYSEKIKLSCEKIIKNLVSIIIIIYRNIDDDSIDKEADIYKFGKAKTRDLEDIKIIFEIFLEYDEKDDYARIVEIDKNYNDFEFRVVPLKIADLFEENILSQLEKGIFLSATLSLSESMSYFKNTLGIDRVKNVEKIIEPIFDYKNRVSVVGFSDICEYRNSEFPNEMSKIISNISKITEGHTLALFNSKDRQEKTYEILKKYLHSFNLEIYADKKGIRHLNDLNRKCVVLGSKGCFEGVDIPGDGLVCVTLDKLPNLNPKDPLYFTIMKKYSIDYYTINYPQMTIKVKQAMGRILRSKYDYGCFVIFDVGTNLSVLKRLEKDLHDCKISKVNSNEFYTYIRRHLNKSRSLILKSVIFDTIKALNVDAKMDNNDVDKDIIKKDINENIRQRAVKGEVYHIDIIKKDMKVKYFDRNYLINLDIFMREEDKN
;
A
#
# COMPACT_ATOMS: atom_id res chain seq x y z
N MET A 1 -20.82 -13.80 6.49
CA MET A 1 -22.20 -14.16 6.88
C MET A 1 -22.44 -14.20 8.40
N PRO A 2 -21.83 -15.07 9.23
CA PRO A 2 -22.14 -15.15 10.68
C PRO A 2 -22.00 -13.82 11.40
N ALA A 3 -20.92 -13.06 11.17
CA ALA A 3 -20.70 -11.77 11.82
C ALA A 3 -21.76 -10.71 11.47
N ILE A 4 -22.25 -10.71 10.23
CA ILE A 4 -23.35 -9.82 9.80
C ILE A 4 -24.66 -10.19 10.50
N LEU A 5 -24.96 -11.48 10.63
CA LEU A 5 -26.12 -11.95 11.36
C LEU A 5 -26.02 -11.58 12.85
N GLU A 6 -24.84 -11.74 13.45
CA GLU A 6 -24.59 -11.34 14.83
C GLU A 6 -24.75 -9.82 15.04
N ALA A 7 -24.20 -9.00 14.16
CA ALA A 7 -24.35 -7.54 14.20
C ALA A 7 -25.84 -7.12 14.18
N ARG A 8 -26.65 -7.81 13.37
CA ARG A 8 -28.07 -7.54 13.30
C ARG A 8 -28.87 -8.04 14.53
N ILE A 9 -28.65 -9.30 14.93
CA ILE A 9 -29.45 -9.94 15.98
C ILE A 9 -29.13 -9.36 17.36
N ASN A 10 -27.83 -9.21 17.65
CA ASN A 10 -27.36 -8.77 18.96
C ASN A 10 -27.19 -7.25 19.05
N LYS A 11 -27.52 -6.49 17.98
CA LYS A 11 -27.26 -5.04 17.83
C LYS A 11 -25.80 -4.65 18.08
N LYS A 12 -24.88 -5.63 17.96
CA LYS A 12 -23.45 -5.40 18.09
C LYS A 12 -22.90 -4.91 16.76
N ARG A 13 -22.17 -3.82 16.82
CA ARG A 13 -21.60 -3.20 15.64
C ARG A 13 -20.38 -3.96 15.16
N LEU A 14 -20.25 -4.10 13.84
CA LEU A 14 -19.15 -4.78 13.19
C LEU A 14 -18.28 -3.78 12.45
N LEU A 15 -16.98 -3.79 12.72
CA LEU A 15 -15.98 -3.05 11.94
C LEU A 15 -15.22 -4.02 11.06
N ILE A 16 -15.12 -3.72 9.76
CA ILE A 16 -14.33 -4.51 8.81
C ILE A 16 -13.16 -3.66 8.35
N SER A 17 -11.95 -4.12 8.63
CA SER A 17 -10.73 -3.45 8.20
C SER A 17 -10.06 -4.20 7.05
N THR A 18 -9.65 -3.49 6.02
CA THR A 18 -8.89 -4.03 4.88
C THR A 18 -7.71 -3.12 4.55
N ASP A 19 -6.78 -3.62 3.76
CA ASP A 19 -5.52 -2.91 3.53
C ASP A 19 -5.61 -1.76 2.52
N THR A 20 -6.29 -1.97 1.38
CA THR A 20 -6.29 -1.03 0.26
C THR A 20 -7.64 -0.38 0.02
N LYS A 21 -7.61 0.77 -0.66
CA LYS A 21 -8.81 1.51 -1.05
C LYS A 21 -9.68 0.73 -2.04
N GLU A 22 -9.03 0.03 -2.95
CA GLU A 22 -9.69 -0.83 -3.92
C GLU A 22 -10.51 -1.92 -3.24
N LEU A 23 -9.95 -2.56 -2.19
CA LEU A 23 -10.65 -3.56 -1.39
C LEU A 23 -11.80 -2.95 -0.59
N GLN A 24 -11.64 -1.74 -0.05
CA GLN A 24 -12.75 -1.03 0.62
C GLN A 24 -13.93 -0.78 -0.34
N ILE A 25 -13.63 -0.30 -1.54
CA ILE A 25 -14.63 -0.05 -2.60
C ILE A 25 -15.29 -1.36 -3.02
N GLN A 26 -14.52 -2.44 -3.17
CA GLN A 26 -15.05 -3.77 -3.48
C GLN A 26 -16.00 -4.28 -2.40
N LEU A 27 -15.61 -4.21 -1.13
CA LEU A 27 -16.46 -4.61 -0.01
C LEU A 27 -17.80 -3.86 -0.01
N ILE A 28 -17.77 -2.53 -0.18
CA ILE A 28 -18.97 -1.67 -0.13
C ILE A 28 -19.87 -1.89 -1.33
N ASN A 29 -19.32 -1.99 -2.54
CA ASN A 29 -20.10 -1.99 -3.77
C ASN A 29 -20.48 -3.38 -4.27
N LYS A 30 -19.78 -4.43 -3.81
CA LYS A 30 -19.97 -5.79 -4.34
C LYS A 30 -20.17 -6.83 -3.26
N ASP A 31 -19.22 -6.98 -2.33
CA ASP A 31 -19.19 -8.16 -1.47
C ASP A 31 -20.23 -8.12 -0.36
N ILE A 32 -20.35 -6.99 0.34
CA ILE A 32 -21.41 -6.80 1.37
C ILE A 32 -22.80 -6.88 0.76
N PRO A 33 -23.12 -6.14 -0.33
CA PRO A 33 -24.43 -6.27 -1.01
C PRO A 33 -24.75 -7.71 -1.40
N ASN A 34 -23.82 -8.44 -2.04
CA ASN A 34 -24.03 -9.82 -2.45
C ASN A 34 -24.34 -10.76 -1.27
N VAL A 35 -23.63 -10.57 -0.14
CA VAL A 35 -23.89 -11.34 1.09
C VAL A 35 -25.25 -11.00 1.68
N LEU A 36 -25.62 -9.72 1.72
CA LEU A 36 -26.93 -9.29 2.23
C LEU A 36 -28.08 -9.81 1.37
N ASP A 37 -27.90 -9.80 0.05
CA ASP A 37 -28.85 -10.36 -0.91
C ASP A 37 -29.04 -11.86 -0.69
N SER A 38 -27.94 -12.59 -0.61
CA SER A 38 -27.95 -14.05 -0.35
C SER A 38 -28.62 -14.43 0.99
N LEU A 39 -28.62 -13.53 1.97
CA LEU A 39 -29.23 -13.72 3.29
C LEU A 39 -30.69 -13.17 3.37
N GLY A 40 -31.21 -12.53 2.32
CA GLY A 40 -32.50 -11.82 2.35
C GLY A 40 -32.52 -10.64 3.33
N LEU A 41 -31.39 -9.97 3.51
CA LEU A 41 -31.20 -8.87 4.46
C LEU A 41 -31.05 -7.49 3.83
N ASN A 42 -31.29 -7.38 2.52
CA ASN A 42 -31.26 -6.09 1.83
C ASN A 42 -32.22 -5.08 2.49
N GLY A 43 -31.70 -3.86 2.73
CA GLY A 43 -32.43 -2.79 3.42
C GLY A 43 -32.64 -3.00 4.94
N LYS A 44 -32.23 -4.15 5.49
CA LYS A 44 -32.37 -4.47 6.94
C LYS A 44 -31.06 -4.30 7.72
N VAL A 45 -29.94 -4.19 7.04
CA VAL A 45 -28.59 -4.00 7.60
C VAL A 45 -27.99 -2.76 6.95
N SER A 46 -27.73 -1.73 7.75
CA SER A 46 -27.03 -0.53 7.31
C SER A 46 -25.53 -0.75 7.30
N TYR A 47 -24.85 -0.25 6.26
CA TYR A 47 -23.41 -0.34 6.13
C TYR A 47 -22.83 0.87 5.40
N GLY A 48 -21.58 1.18 5.68
CA GLY A 48 -20.86 2.27 5.05
C GLY A 48 -19.36 2.19 5.31
N TYR A 49 -18.64 3.20 4.88
CA TYR A 49 -17.20 3.34 5.15
C TYR A 49 -16.90 4.67 5.81
N ILE A 50 -15.81 4.75 6.57
CA ILE A 50 -15.30 6.01 7.12
C ILE A 50 -13.78 6.10 6.93
N LYS A 51 -13.31 7.32 6.76
CA LYS A 51 -11.89 7.66 6.59
C LYS A 51 -11.47 8.71 7.63
N GLY A 52 -10.19 9.00 7.68
CA GLY A 52 -9.67 10.08 8.52
C GLY A 52 -10.22 11.45 8.11
N LYS A 53 -10.38 12.38 9.05
CA LYS A 53 -10.97 13.72 8.83
C LYS A 53 -10.42 14.45 7.62
N ASN A 54 -9.11 14.40 7.42
CA ASN A 54 -8.42 15.07 6.33
C ASN A 54 -8.77 14.55 4.92
N ASN A 55 -9.52 13.45 4.82
CA ASN A 55 -10.04 12.95 3.55
C ASN A 55 -11.39 13.56 3.16
N TYR A 56 -11.94 14.48 3.95
CA TYR A 56 -13.22 15.14 3.68
C TYR A 56 -13.03 16.61 3.39
N ILE A 57 -13.81 17.15 2.45
CA ILE A 57 -13.83 18.58 2.15
C ILE A 57 -14.68 19.29 3.21
N CYS A 58 -14.13 20.36 3.77
CA CYS A 58 -14.87 21.26 4.67
C CYS A 58 -15.56 22.34 3.84
N ILE A 59 -16.89 22.39 3.87
CA ILE A 59 -17.70 23.35 3.12
C ILE A 59 -17.35 24.79 3.52
N ASP A 60 -17.31 25.09 4.81
CA ASP A 60 -16.98 26.43 5.31
C ASP A 60 -15.58 26.90 4.82
N ARG A 61 -14.60 25.97 4.82
CA ARG A 61 -13.27 26.29 4.30
C ARG A 61 -13.27 26.47 2.78
N LEU A 62 -14.04 25.66 2.06
CA LEU A 62 -14.14 25.75 0.61
C LEU A 62 -14.77 27.06 0.19
N GLU A 63 -15.89 27.46 0.81
CA GLU A 63 -16.57 28.73 0.55
C GLU A 63 -15.64 29.93 0.82
N ALA A 64 -15.05 29.97 2.03
CA ALA A 64 -14.10 31.02 2.38
C ALA A 64 -12.88 31.05 1.45
N TYR A 65 -12.42 29.89 0.98
CA TYR A 65 -11.31 29.77 0.06
C TYR A 65 -11.66 30.27 -1.35
N ILE A 66 -12.89 29.99 -1.82
CA ILE A 66 -13.37 30.47 -3.14
C ILE A 66 -13.54 31.99 -3.12
N ASP A 67 -14.24 32.55 -2.11
CA ASP A 67 -14.44 33.99 -1.95
C ASP A 67 -13.09 34.73 -1.94
N ASP A 68 -12.15 34.13 -1.27
CA ASP A 68 -10.80 34.61 -1.20
C ASP A 68 -10.08 34.54 -2.54
N TYR A 69 -10.25 33.51 -3.34
CA TYR A 69 -9.55 33.27 -4.59
C TYR A 69 -10.06 34.18 -5.73
N GLU A 70 -11.35 34.47 -5.78
CA GLU A 70 -11.98 35.33 -6.80
C GLU A 70 -11.36 36.73 -6.88
N SER A 71 -10.89 37.24 -5.72
CA SER A 71 -10.25 38.57 -5.66
C SER A 71 -8.79 38.59 -6.10
N GLN A 72 -8.19 37.45 -6.51
CA GLN A 72 -6.75 37.33 -6.83
C GLN A 72 -6.43 37.18 -8.33
N ASN A 73 -7.40 37.37 -9.24
CA ASN A 73 -7.25 37.09 -10.65
C ASN A 73 -6.70 35.67 -10.92
N PRO A 74 -7.44 34.62 -10.53
CA PRO A 74 -6.99 33.25 -10.71
C PRO A 74 -6.84 32.89 -12.19
N THR A 75 -5.93 31.95 -12.48
CA THR A 75 -5.83 31.35 -13.80
C THR A 75 -7.09 30.53 -14.10
N LYS A 76 -7.35 30.28 -15.39
CA LYS A 76 -8.49 29.47 -15.83
C LYS A 76 -8.45 28.05 -15.24
N GLY A 77 -7.25 27.44 -15.11
CA GLY A 77 -7.07 26.10 -14.52
C GLY A 77 -7.41 26.07 -13.03
N GLU A 78 -6.97 27.08 -12.28
CA GLU A 78 -7.31 27.24 -10.86
C GLU A 78 -8.81 27.39 -10.64
N LEU A 79 -9.48 28.23 -11.43
CA LEU A 79 -10.94 28.41 -11.36
C LEU A 79 -11.69 27.11 -11.66
N LEU A 80 -11.31 26.41 -12.72
CA LEU A 80 -11.96 25.14 -13.09
C LEU A 80 -11.79 24.09 -12.00
N SER A 81 -10.62 24.03 -11.35
CA SER A 81 -10.38 23.14 -10.20
C SER A 81 -11.30 23.46 -9.01
N LEU A 82 -11.50 24.74 -8.71
CA LEU A 82 -12.40 25.18 -7.63
C LEU A 82 -13.86 24.91 -7.94
N ILE A 83 -14.29 25.15 -9.18
CA ILE A 83 -15.64 24.81 -9.65
C ILE A 83 -15.88 23.32 -9.54
N PHE A 84 -14.89 22.49 -9.92
CA PHE A 84 -14.97 21.05 -9.77
C PHE A 84 -15.17 20.65 -8.30
N LEU A 85 -14.37 21.20 -7.36
CA LEU A 85 -14.51 20.91 -5.94
C LEU A 85 -15.85 21.35 -5.38
N LYS A 86 -16.37 22.49 -5.80
CA LYS A 86 -17.72 22.96 -5.43
C LYS A 86 -18.79 21.99 -5.90
N ARG A 87 -18.73 21.54 -7.15
CA ARG A 87 -19.67 20.55 -7.71
C ARG A 87 -19.57 19.19 -7.03
N LEU A 88 -18.36 18.76 -6.66
CA LEU A 88 -18.16 17.53 -5.89
C LEU A 88 -18.88 17.58 -4.54
N VAL A 89 -18.83 18.72 -3.86
CA VAL A 89 -19.49 18.92 -2.57
C VAL A 89 -21.00 19.02 -2.73
N GLU A 90 -21.51 19.70 -3.76
CA GLU A 90 -22.94 19.86 -4.04
C GLU A 90 -23.61 18.55 -4.49
N GLY A 91 -22.90 17.69 -5.22
CA GLY A 91 -23.40 16.43 -5.77
C GLY A 91 -22.98 15.18 -5.02
N GLY A 92 -21.98 15.27 -4.17
CA GLY A 92 -21.43 14.15 -3.41
C GLY A 92 -22.13 13.94 -2.07
N LYS A 93 -22.18 12.68 -1.61
CA LYS A 93 -22.83 12.36 -0.33
C LYS A 93 -22.02 12.88 0.87
N TYR A 94 -20.69 12.78 0.82
CA TYR A 94 -19.82 13.06 1.97
C TYR A 94 -18.68 14.05 1.70
N GLY A 95 -18.45 14.44 0.44
CA GLY A 95 -17.32 15.28 0.06
C GLY A 95 -15.96 14.58 0.26
N ASP A 96 -15.92 13.27 0.03
CA ASP A 96 -14.73 12.46 0.16
C ASP A 96 -13.74 12.77 -0.98
N ILE A 97 -12.55 13.21 -0.61
CA ILE A 97 -11.47 13.57 -1.56
C ILE A 97 -11.05 12.37 -2.41
N GLU A 98 -11.17 11.16 -1.88
CA GLU A 98 -10.78 9.94 -2.58
C GLU A 98 -11.82 9.44 -3.60
N GLU A 99 -13.03 10.00 -3.61
CA GLU A 99 -13.99 9.80 -4.70
C GLU A 99 -13.59 10.53 -5.99
N ILE A 100 -12.61 11.43 -5.91
CA ILE A 100 -12.08 12.14 -7.07
C ILE A 100 -11.34 11.17 -7.97
N ASN A 101 -11.81 11.03 -9.22
CA ASN A 101 -11.16 10.18 -10.21
C ASN A 101 -9.71 10.65 -10.46
N TYR A 102 -8.80 9.69 -10.58
CA TYR A 102 -7.38 9.98 -10.79
C TYR A 102 -7.10 10.86 -12.02
N SER A 103 -7.90 10.72 -13.08
CA SER A 103 -7.80 11.58 -14.27
C SER A 103 -7.97 13.07 -13.99
N VAL A 104 -8.68 13.43 -12.92
CA VAL A 104 -8.85 14.82 -12.51
C VAL A 104 -7.53 15.42 -12.03
N PHE A 105 -6.71 14.65 -11.30
CA PHE A 105 -5.38 15.10 -10.88
C PHE A 105 -4.41 15.27 -12.05
N ASP A 106 -4.54 14.46 -13.10
CA ASP A 106 -3.75 14.60 -14.33
C ASP A 106 -4.15 15.86 -15.13
N ASN A 107 -5.43 16.22 -15.14
CA ASN A 107 -5.97 17.36 -15.88
C ASN A 107 -5.88 18.70 -15.11
N PHE A 108 -5.96 18.66 -13.78
CA PHE A 108 -5.95 19.83 -12.90
C PHE A 108 -4.79 19.75 -11.91
N LYS A 109 -3.61 20.21 -12.32
CA LYS A 109 -2.38 20.15 -11.50
C LYS A 109 -2.50 20.90 -10.17
N GLU A 110 -3.33 21.93 -10.13
CA GLU A 110 -3.55 22.77 -8.96
C GLU A 110 -4.49 22.15 -7.92
N ILE A 111 -5.25 21.12 -8.28
CA ILE A 111 -6.29 20.55 -7.42
C ILE A 111 -5.72 20.03 -6.09
N SER A 112 -4.53 19.43 -6.10
CA SER A 112 -3.86 18.96 -4.88
C SER A 112 -3.56 20.09 -3.89
N THR A 113 -3.24 21.30 -4.41
CA THR A 113 -3.01 22.49 -3.59
C THR A 113 -4.32 23.00 -3.01
N HIS A 114 -5.39 23.02 -3.80
CA HIS A 114 -6.71 23.43 -3.32
C HIS A 114 -7.24 22.46 -2.25
N LEU A 115 -7.12 21.17 -2.46
CA LEU A 115 -7.55 20.13 -1.50
C LEU A 115 -6.89 20.30 -0.13
N ARG A 116 -5.60 20.59 -0.05
CA ARG A 116 -4.92 20.88 1.23
C ARG A 116 -5.53 22.06 1.99
N ASN A 117 -6.03 23.05 1.26
CA ASN A 117 -6.61 24.26 1.87
C ASN A 117 -8.06 24.06 2.31
N VAL A 118 -8.80 23.18 1.65
CA VAL A 118 -10.23 23.00 1.86
C VAL A 118 -10.60 21.71 2.59
N SER A 119 -9.65 20.78 2.79
CA SER A 119 -9.89 19.56 3.59
C SER A 119 -10.17 19.88 5.05
N CYS A 120 -10.92 19.01 5.73
CA CYS A 120 -11.14 19.10 7.16
C CYS A 120 -9.80 19.02 7.91
N ASP A 121 -9.52 20.02 8.72
CA ASP A 121 -8.33 20.06 9.57
C ASP A 121 -8.61 19.30 10.87
N PRO A 122 -7.82 18.28 11.24
CA PRO A 122 -8.06 17.48 12.45
C PRO A 122 -8.11 18.31 13.74
N ASN A 123 -7.30 19.38 13.82
CA ASN A 123 -7.20 20.21 15.01
C ASN A 123 -8.27 21.32 15.08
N MET A 124 -8.79 21.76 13.94
CA MET A 124 -9.81 22.80 13.84
C MET A 124 -11.24 22.24 13.74
N CYS A 125 -11.40 21.07 13.10
CA CYS A 125 -12.70 20.52 12.81
C CYS A 125 -13.43 20.05 14.09
N ARG A 126 -14.59 20.68 14.37
CA ARG A 126 -15.46 20.33 15.49
C ARG A 126 -16.89 20.11 15.00
N PRO A 127 -17.25 18.88 14.59
CA PRO A 127 -18.54 18.59 13.97
C PRO A 127 -19.77 19.09 14.76
N LYS A 128 -19.69 19.10 16.10
CA LYS A 128 -20.77 19.58 16.97
C LYS A 128 -21.04 21.10 16.85
N LYS A 129 -20.07 21.87 16.35
CA LYS A 129 -20.16 23.34 16.21
C LYS A 129 -20.25 23.81 14.76
N CYS A 130 -20.16 22.90 13.79
CA CYS A 130 -20.29 23.23 12.38
C CYS A 130 -21.73 23.50 11.97
N LYS A 131 -21.91 24.19 10.83
CA LYS A 131 -23.21 24.40 10.21
C LYS A 131 -23.95 23.06 9.97
N LYS A 132 -25.27 23.11 9.78
CA LYS A 132 -26.09 21.90 9.58
C LYS A 132 -25.63 21.06 8.38
N ASP A 133 -25.07 21.67 7.35
CA ASP A 133 -24.72 21.02 6.09
C ASP A 133 -23.29 20.44 6.06
N CYS A 134 -22.63 20.29 7.19
CA CYS A 134 -21.29 19.71 7.26
C CYS A 134 -21.31 18.22 6.87
N LEU A 135 -20.73 17.89 5.71
CA LEU A 135 -20.70 16.54 5.15
C LEU A 135 -19.98 15.53 6.04
N TYR A 136 -18.88 15.93 6.65
CA TYR A 136 -18.18 15.09 7.62
C TYR A 136 -19.01 14.81 8.89
N LYS A 137 -19.72 15.81 9.38
CA LYS A 137 -20.64 15.64 10.53
C LYS A 137 -21.76 14.66 10.19
N ASN A 138 -22.38 14.81 9.02
CA ASN A 138 -23.42 13.89 8.54
C ASN A 138 -22.88 12.47 8.46
N ARG A 139 -21.64 12.29 7.98
CA ARG A 139 -20.99 10.97 7.93
C ARG A 139 -20.79 10.36 9.32
N ILE A 140 -20.43 11.16 10.33
CA ILE A 140 -20.28 10.70 11.72
C ILE A 140 -21.63 10.32 12.32
N GLU A 141 -22.69 11.08 12.05
CA GLU A 141 -24.05 10.73 12.54
C GLU A 141 -24.52 9.40 11.93
N GLU A 142 -24.29 9.18 10.63
CA GLU A 142 -24.58 7.89 9.99
C GLU A 142 -23.75 6.75 10.60
N LEU A 143 -22.45 6.99 10.89
CA LEU A 143 -21.56 6.01 11.51
C LEU A 143 -22.13 5.42 12.80
N LYS A 144 -22.80 6.24 13.61
CA LYS A 144 -23.41 5.80 14.88
C LYS A 144 -24.50 4.75 14.69
N GLU A 145 -25.23 4.84 13.58
CA GLU A 145 -26.38 3.98 13.29
C GLU A 145 -26.03 2.77 12.39
N GLU A 146 -24.80 2.71 11.85
CA GLU A 146 -24.41 1.63 10.98
C GLU A 146 -24.18 0.33 11.72
N HIS A 147 -24.69 -0.78 11.17
CA HIS A 147 -24.39 -2.12 11.65
C HIS A 147 -22.98 -2.55 11.25
N ILE A 148 -22.54 -2.18 10.02
CA ILE A 148 -21.23 -2.55 9.47
C ILE A 148 -20.53 -1.29 9.00
N THR A 149 -19.29 -1.10 9.44
CA THR A 149 -18.42 -0.01 8.97
C THR A 149 -17.13 -0.55 8.40
N VAL A 150 -16.79 -0.11 7.19
CA VAL A 150 -15.53 -0.50 6.51
C VAL A 150 -14.49 0.59 6.71
N VAL A 151 -13.26 0.19 7.06
CA VAL A 151 -12.12 1.09 7.29
C VAL A 151 -10.84 0.53 6.68
N ASN A 152 -9.77 1.32 6.62
CA ASN A 152 -8.44 0.80 6.35
C ASN A 152 -7.67 0.48 7.65
N HIS A 153 -6.59 -0.30 7.53
CA HIS A 153 -5.77 -0.70 8.68
C HIS A 153 -5.16 0.49 9.42
N SER A 154 -4.75 1.54 8.70
CA SER A 154 -4.18 2.75 9.30
C SER A 154 -5.18 3.50 10.19
N LEU A 155 -6.45 3.57 9.77
CA LEU A 155 -7.50 4.19 10.57
C LEU A 155 -7.89 3.31 11.76
N LEU A 156 -7.94 1.98 11.57
CA LEU A 156 -8.17 1.02 12.66
C LEU A 156 -7.11 1.18 13.76
N ALA A 157 -5.83 1.25 13.41
CA ALA A 157 -4.73 1.33 14.36
C ALA A 157 -4.79 2.58 15.25
N LYS A 158 -5.36 3.67 14.74
CA LYS A 158 -5.49 4.96 15.44
C LYS A 158 -6.94 5.32 15.77
N TRP A 159 -7.86 4.38 15.78
CA TRP A 159 -9.31 4.57 15.80
C TRP A 159 -9.78 5.83 16.54
N PRO A 160 -10.09 6.93 15.83
CA PRO A 160 -10.38 8.22 16.45
C PRO A 160 -11.87 8.39 16.83
N TYR A 161 -12.71 7.40 16.53
CA TYR A 161 -14.17 7.47 16.70
C TYR A 161 -14.68 6.61 17.86
N LYS A 162 -13.88 6.47 18.94
CA LYS A 162 -14.21 5.62 20.10
C LYS A 162 -15.52 6.01 20.76
N ASP A 163 -15.79 7.31 20.83
CA ASP A 163 -17.02 7.85 21.45
C ASP A 163 -18.27 7.60 20.58
N GLU A 164 -18.12 7.66 19.26
CA GLU A 164 -19.22 7.47 18.31
C GLU A 164 -19.46 6.00 18.00
N LYS A 165 -18.37 5.22 17.93
CA LYS A 165 -18.39 3.79 17.64
C LYS A 165 -17.23 3.06 18.33
N PRO A 166 -17.46 2.45 19.49
CA PRO A 166 -16.41 1.66 20.15
C PRO A 166 -16.01 0.45 19.31
N LEU A 167 -14.76 -0.01 19.52
CA LEU A 167 -14.24 -1.23 18.90
C LEU A 167 -14.72 -2.46 19.67
N GLU A 168 -15.88 -3.02 19.31
CA GLU A 168 -16.41 -4.23 19.96
C GLU A 168 -16.07 -5.47 19.15
N ASN A 169 -16.48 -5.51 17.90
CA ASN A 169 -16.27 -6.63 17.00
C ASN A 169 -15.56 -6.17 15.74
N ILE A 170 -14.45 -6.82 15.41
CA ILE A 170 -13.71 -6.50 14.20
C ILE A 170 -13.45 -7.73 13.33
N ILE A 171 -13.42 -7.53 12.02
CA ILE A 171 -12.84 -8.42 11.04
C ILE A 171 -11.71 -7.68 10.36
N VAL A 172 -10.53 -8.25 10.36
CA VAL A 172 -9.36 -7.70 9.67
C VAL A 172 -9.00 -8.64 8.53
N ASP A 173 -9.25 -8.17 7.31
CA ASP A 173 -8.90 -8.87 6.09
C ASP A 173 -7.50 -8.45 5.65
N GLU A 174 -6.75 -9.35 4.99
CA GLU A 174 -5.32 -9.17 4.68
C GLU A 174 -4.49 -8.77 5.92
N ALA A 175 -4.80 -9.41 7.05
CA ALA A 175 -4.25 -9.05 8.36
C ALA A 175 -2.72 -9.19 8.46
N HIS A 176 -2.07 -9.95 7.56
CA HIS A 176 -0.61 -10.05 7.47
C HIS A 176 0.07 -8.68 7.32
N ASN A 177 -0.61 -7.71 6.68
CA ASN A 177 -0.10 -6.36 6.49
C ASN A 177 0.05 -5.57 7.80
N LEU A 178 -0.67 -5.94 8.86
CA LEU A 178 -0.52 -5.31 10.16
C LEU A 178 0.88 -5.51 10.76
N THR A 179 1.57 -6.60 10.46
CA THR A 179 2.91 -6.88 11.00
C THR A 179 4.00 -5.99 10.38
N GLU A 180 3.90 -5.66 9.10
CA GLU A 180 4.86 -4.78 8.41
C GLU A 180 4.49 -3.31 8.61
N LYS A 181 3.23 -2.97 8.38
CA LYS A 181 2.73 -1.58 8.44
C LYS A 181 2.50 -1.07 9.87
N GLY A 182 2.44 -1.97 10.86
CA GLY A 182 2.27 -1.60 12.25
C GLY A 182 3.32 -0.61 12.74
N TYR A 183 4.56 -0.75 12.31
CA TYR A 183 5.63 0.21 12.61
C TYR A 183 5.31 1.60 12.07
N ASP A 184 4.78 1.71 10.86
CA ASP A 184 4.39 3.00 10.26
C ASP A 184 3.14 3.59 10.93
N PHE A 185 2.18 2.76 11.34
CA PHE A 185 0.94 3.23 11.96
C PHE A 185 1.19 3.96 13.28
N PHE A 186 2.13 3.48 14.06
CA PHE A 186 2.48 4.05 15.36
C PHE A 186 3.68 4.99 15.34
N SER A 187 4.28 5.24 14.18
CA SER A 187 5.38 6.19 14.05
C SER A 187 4.91 7.63 14.14
N SER A 188 5.75 8.48 14.77
CA SER A 188 5.64 9.93 14.68
C SER A 188 6.62 10.45 13.63
N ILE A 189 6.17 11.36 12.78
CA ILE A 189 6.93 11.80 11.59
C ILE A 189 6.95 13.33 11.52
N ILE A 190 8.13 13.89 11.27
CA ILE A 190 8.32 15.30 10.91
C ILE A 190 9.05 15.35 9.56
N ASN A 191 8.56 16.14 8.61
CA ASN A 191 9.30 16.46 7.39
C ASN A 191 9.50 17.97 7.22
N SER A 192 10.56 18.35 6.50
CA SER A 192 10.94 19.75 6.34
C SER A 192 9.85 20.58 5.67
N LYS A 193 9.12 20.01 4.71
CA LYS A 193 8.06 20.71 3.98
C LYS A 193 6.87 21.06 4.86
N SER A 194 6.40 20.11 5.68
CA SER A 194 5.26 20.35 6.58
C SER A 194 5.62 21.36 7.66
N LEU A 195 6.85 21.29 8.21
CA LEU A 195 7.34 22.26 9.16
C LEU A 195 7.42 23.67 8.55
N ARG A 196 8.03 23.81 7.38
CA ARG A 196 8.08 25.10 6.67
C ARG A 196 6.69 25.65 6.39
N TYR A 197 5.76 24.78 5.98
CA TYR A 197 4.38 25.16 5.68
C TYR A 197 3.69 25.73 6.93
N LEU A 198 3.81 25.07 8.09
CA LEU A 198 3.26 25.55 9.36
C LEU A 198 3.86 26.89 9.77
N LEU A 199 5.19 27.04 9.69
CA LEU A 199 5.86 28.29 10.02
C LEU A 199 5.42 29.46 9.12
N GLN A 200 5.16 29.20 7.82
CA GLN A 200 4.60 30.19 6.91
C GLN A 200 3.19 30.61 7.28
N GLU A 201 2.37 29.68 7.76
CA GLU A 201 1.01 30.04 8.22
C GLU A 201 1.07 30.96 9.43
N ILE A 202 2.07 30.80 10.29
CA ILE A 202 2.24 31.58 11.51
C ILE A 202 2.83 32.98 11.24
N TYR A 203 3.87 33.07 10.41
CA TYR A 203 4.50 34.35 10.09
C TYR A 203 5.04 34.37 8.63
N PRO A 204 4.29 34.88 7.69
CA PRO A 204 4.60 34.75 6.27
C PRO A 204 5.52 35.83 5.67
N TYR A 205 5.75 36.95 6.36
CA TYR A 205 6.30 38.17 5.74
C TYR A 205 7.77 38.13 5.36
N GLU A 206 8.64 37.47 6.14
CA GLU A 206 10.09 37.56 5.92
C GLU A 206 10.64 36.49 4.99
N PHE A 207 9.84 35.48 4.67
CA PHE A 207 10.22 34.43 3.71
C PHE A 207 10.36 34.91 2.26
N ILE A 208 9.85 36.08 1.97
CA ILE A 208 9.71 36.58 0.58
C ILE A 208 11.03 37.13 0.07
N GLN A 209 11.93 37.59 0.94
CA GLN A 209 13.14 38.30 0.51
C GLN A 209 14.36 37.42 0.24
N ASN A 210 14.50 36.27 0.89
CA ASN A 210 15.76 35.50 0.88
C ASN A 210 15.69 34.07 0.39
N SER A 211 14.57 33.57 -0.16
CA SER A 211 14.47 32.17 -0.49
C SER A 211 14.35 31.87 -1.97
N SER A 212 14.95 30.74 -2.35
CA SER A 212 14.96 30.14 -3.66
C SER A 212 13.55 29.86 -4.23
N PHE A 213 13.49 29.64 -5.51
CA PHE A 213 12.39 29.45 -6.44
C PHE A 213 11.04 28.85 -5.92
N ILE A 214 11.06 28.03 -4.88
CA ILE A 214 9.87 27.38 -4.30
C ILE A 214 8.93 28.40 -3.65
N TYR A 215 9.46 29.44 -3.04
CA TYR A 215 8.69 30.45 -2.31
C TYR A 215 8.02 31.51 -3.19
N LYS A 216 8.57 31.82 -4.35
CA LYS A 216 7.95 32.78 -5.30
C LYS A 216 6.56 32.34 -5.79
N LYS A 217 6.30 31.03 -5.82
CA LYS A 217 5.00 30.46 -6.23
C LYS A 217 3.96 30.55 -5.10
N TYR A 218 4.40 30.57 -3.83
CA TYR A 218 3.53 30.68 -2.65
C TYR A 218 3.24 32.13 -2.24
N SER A 219 4.01 33.11 -2.68
CA SER A 219 3.82 34.54 -2.39
C SER A 219 2.51 35.12 -2.93
N ARG A 220 1.81 34.41 -3.81
CA ARG A 220 0.47 34.79 -4.27
C ARG A 220 -0.63 34.59 -3.22
N ASN A 221 -0.41 33.81 -2.16
CA ASN A 221 -1.39 33.59 -1.09
C ASN A 221 -1.23 34.58 0.07
N MET A 222 -1.32 35.88 -0.22
CA MET A 222 -1.25 36.99 0.75
C MET A 222 -2.27 36.92 1.90
N ARG A 223 -3.24 36.03 1.86
CA ARG A 223 -4.37 35.98 2.80
C ARG A 223 -4.15 35.07 4.00
N LYS A 224 -3.31 34.00 3.85
CA LYS A 224 -2.82 33.27 5.03
C LYS A 224 -2.11 34.22 5.99
N ILE A 225 -1.43 35.21 5.44
CA ILE A 225 -0.81 36.35 6.15
C ILE A 225 -1.80 37.05 7.06
N LYS A 226 -2.98 37.39 6.55
CA LYS A 226 -3.98 38.17 7.29
C LYS A 226 -4.66 37.38 8.42
N ALA A 227 -4.77 36.06 8.33
CA ALA A 227 -5.43 35.26 9.35
C ALA A 227 -4.63 35.24 10.66
N PHE A 228 -3.32 35.04 10.59
CA PHE A 228 -2.49 35.03 11.80
C PHE A 228 -2.20 36.43 12.35
N ASP A 229 -2.10 37.44 11.48
CA ASP A 229 -2.07 38.85 11.90
C ASP A 229 -3.34 39.24 12.70
N LYS A 230 -4.51 38.80 12.24
CA LYS A 230 -5.75 38.99 12.99
C LYS A 230 -5.70 38.29 14.35
N PHE A 231 -5.13 37.07 14.41
CA PHE A 231 -4.95 36.34 15.67
C PHE A 231 -3.98 37.07 16.60
N TYR A 232 -2.86 37.58 16.11
CA TYR A 232 -1.94 38.39 16.90
C TYR A 232 -2.57 39.68 17.43
N ASN A 233 -3.46 40.30 16.64
CA ASN A 233 -4.20 41.49 17.08
C ASN A 233 -5.26 41.15 18.15
N VAL A 234 -5.93 40.01 18.03
CA VAL A 234 -6.86 39.52 19.05
C VAL A 234 -6.12 39.23 20.34
N LEU A 235 -4.94 38.62 20.29
CA LEU A 235 -4.08 38.40 21.46
C LEU A 235 -3.34 39.67 21.93
N LYS A 236 -3.51 40.81 21.26
CA LYS A 236 -2.78 42.08 21.58
C LYS A 236 -1.26 41.93 21.66
N ILE A 237 -0.69 41.01 20.83
CA ILE A 237 0.76 40.79 20.84
C ILE A 237 1.46 42.02 20.32
N GLU A 238 2.42 42.52 21.11
CA GLU A 238 3.18 43.72 20.81
C GLU A 238 4.11 43.54 19.61
N ARG A 239 4.49 44.66 18.97
CA ARG A 239 5.40 44.67 17.81
C ARG A 239 6.73 43.98 18.06
N GLU A 240 7.30 44.17 19.25
CA GLU A 240 8.57 43.55 19.65
C GLU A 240 8.46 42.01 19.71
N ASP A 241 7.36 41.49 20.26
CA ASP A 241 7.13 40.07 20.37
C ASP A 241 6.83 39.46 18.99
N LYS A 242 6.11 40.16 18.09
CA LYS A 242 5.99 39.76 16.69
C LYS A 242 7.35 39.66 15.98
N GLN A 243 8.27 40.60 16.24
CA GLN A 243 9.64 40.56 15.73
C GLN A 243 10.46 39.40 16.30
N LYS A 244 10.27 39.04 17.58
CA LYS A 244 10.90 37.86 18.17
C LYS A 244 10.41 36.58 17.53
N ILE A 245 9.09 36.46 17.30
CA ILE A 245 8.51 35.32 16.56
C ILE A 245 9.14 35.19 15.16
N ALA A 246 9.19 36.32 14.41
CA ALA A 246 9.80 36.35 13.10
C ALA A 246 11.27 35.89 13.10
N ARG A 247 12.07 36.39 14.04
CA ARG A 247 13.48 35.98 14.20
C ARG A 247 13.61 34.49 14.52
N SER A 248 12.77 33.95 15.42
CA SER A 248 12.78 32.54 15.78
C SER A 248 12.41 31.67 14.56
N ILE A 249 11.45 32.08 13.76
CA ILE A 249 11.07 31.37 12.53
C ILE A 249 12.22 31.35 11.52
N ASN A 250 12.89 32.50 11.30
CA ASN A 250 14.03 32.57 10.39
C ASN A 250 15.16 31.64 10.84
N LEU A 251 15.48 31.62 12.14
CA LEU A 251 16.48 30.72 12.69
C LEU A 251 16.10 29.24 12.49
N ILE A 252 14.83 28.88 12.65
CA ILE A 252 14.37 27.50 12.36
C ILE A 252 14.61 27.15 10.89
N ILE A 253 14.34 28.08 9.97
CA ILE A 253 14.52 27.82 8.55
C ILE A 253 16.00 27.71 8.18
N GLU A 254 16.85 28.55 8.74
CA GLU A 254 18.29 28.45 8.58
C GLU A 254 18.80 27.06 9.02
N GLU A 255 18.29 26.52 10.12
CA GLU A 255 18.67 25.17 10.57
C GLU A 255 18.12 24.09 9.64
N ILE A 256 16.88 24.22 9.13
CA ILE A 256 16.34 23.30 8.12
C ILE A 256 17.23 23.30 6.86
N ASP A 257 17.60 24.50 6.36
CA ASP A 257 18.49 24.63 5.20
C ASP A 257 19.88 24.08 5.50
N SER A 258 20.39 24.27 6.70
CA SER A 258 21.67 23.72 7.16
C SER A 258 21.68 22.19 7.14
N ILE A 259 20.58 21.54 7.58
CA ILE A 259 20.43 20.07 7.51
C ILE A 259 20.44 19.61 6.04
N LEU A 260 19.62 20.24 5.19
CA LEU A 260 19.47 19.86 3.79
C LEU A 260 20.77 20.07 2.99
N ASN A 261 21.44 21.20 3.19
CA ASN A 261 22.70 21.53 2.50
C ASN A 261 23.85 20.60 2.93
N PHE A 262 23.88 20.18 4.19
CA PHE A 262 24.86 19.24 4.68
C PHE A 262 24.71 17.85 4.03
N GLY A 263 23.48 17.46 3.68
CA GLY A 263 23.18 16.24 2.94
C GLY A 263 23.46 16.32 1.42
N ASN A 264 23.59 17.52 0.88
CA ASN A 264 23.84 17.76 -0.55
C ASN A 264 25.32 17.65 -0.96
N CYS A 265 26.11 16.82 -0.29
CA CYS A 265 27.51 16.59 -0.60
C CYS A 265 27.68 15.87 -1.95
N ASN A 266 28.34 16.52 -2.89
CA ASN A 266 28.24 16.22 -4.33
C ASN A 266 29.32 15.31 -4.93
N GLU A 267 30.18 14.60 -4.20
CA GLU A 267 31.34 13.98 -4.84
C GLU A 267 31.62 12.48 -4.58
N TYR A 268 30.66 11.69 -4.13
CA TYR A 268 30.82 10.24 -4.29
C TYR A 268 29.79 9.68 -5.27
N ASN A 269 30.20 9.55 -6.52
CA ASN A 269 29.42 9.03 -7.66
C ASN A 269 28.99 7.56 -7.56
N ASN A 270 29.20 6.91 -6.42
CA ASN A 270 28.79 5.52 -6.20
C ASN A 270 27.57 5.37 -5.28
N VAL A 271 27.09 6.44 -4.68
CA VAL A 271 25.78 6.45 -4.04
C VAL A 271 24.81 6.93 -5.10
N SER A 272 24.32 5.99 -5.89
CA SER A 272 23.20 6.17 -6.82
C SER A 272 22.12 7.04 -6.19
N ASN A 273 21.23 7.62 -6.98
CA ASN A 273 20.07 8.46 -6.68
C ASN A 273 19.15 7.98 -5.53
N TYR A 274 19.69 7.39 -4.47
CA TYR A 274 18.98 6.87 -3.31
C TYR A 274 18.98 7.88 -2.18
N ASN A 275 17.83 7.95 -1.50
CA ASN A 275 17.70 8.69 -0.26
C ASN A 275 18.71 8.18 0.77
N LEU A 276 19.37 9.08 1.47
CA LEU A 276 20.17 8.72 2.63
C LEU A 276 19.23 8.33 3.76
N ARG A 277 19.42 7.16 4.36
CA ARG A 277 18.55 6.65 5.42
C ARG A 277 19.36 5.90 6.47
N TRP A 278 19.29 6.35 7.74
CA TRP A 278 20.03 5.72 8.84
C TRP A 278 19.34 5.97 10.19
N GLU A 279 19.77 5.28 11.23
CA GLU A 279 19.35 5.53 12.61
C GLU A 279 20.28 6.55 13.25
N LEU A 280 19.70 7.58 13.91
CA LEU A 280 20.39 8.77 14.41
C LEU A 280 21.52 8.45 15.41
N ASN A 281 21.32 7.48 16.30
CA ASN A 281 22.19 7.16 17.41
C ASN A 281 23.13 5.97 17.16
N LEU A 282 22.94 5.25 16.07
CA LEU A 282 23.85 4.17 15.70
C LEU A 282 25.14 4.75 15.13
N GLN A 283 26.27 4.38 15.75
CA GLN A 283 27.59 4.81 15.29
C GLN A 283 27.96 4.10 13.99
N ILE A 284 27.69 4.77 12.87
CA ILE A 284 28.07 4.34 11.55
C ILE A 284 29.13 5.30 11.02
N ASP A 285 30.38 4.83 10.93
CA ASP A 285 31.52 5.62 10.41
C ASP A 285 31.63 5.56 8.87
N GLU A 286 30.59 5.08 8.17
CA GLU A 286 30.56 5.03 6.72
C GLU A 286 30.51 6.44 6.14
N ILE A 287 31.35 6.73 5.15
CA ILE A 287 31.41 8.03 4.49
C ILE A 287 30.18 8.23 3.60
N VAL A 288 29.46 9.30 3.81
CA VAL A 288 28.25 9.65 3.06
C VAL A 288 28.58 10.56 1.88
N GLY A 289 29.63 11.37 1.98
CA GLY A 289 30.02 12.30 0.94
C GLY A 289 31.16 13.24 1.36
N LYS A 290 31.47 14.21 0.52
CA LYS A 290 32.43 15.27 0.79
C LYS A 290 31.79 16.64 0.71
N LEU A 291 32.09 17.50 1.64
CA LEU A 291 31.70 18.92 1.64
C LEU A 291 32.91 19.78 1.35
N LYS A 292 32.80 20.70 0.41
CA LYS A 292 33.84 21.68 0.14
C LYS A 292 33.67 22.87 1.09
N LYS A 293 34.55 22.98 2.09
CA LYS A 293 34.57 24.08 3.03
C LYS A 293 35.93 24.77 2.96
N ASP A 294 35.92 26.07 2.69
CA ASP A 294 37.13 26.92 2.58
C ASP A 294 38.20 26.35 1.63
N GLY A 295 37.77 25.70 0.53
CA GLY A 295 38.66 25.11 -0.48
C GLY A 295 39.21 23.73 -0.12
N VAL A 296 38.86 23.16 1.02
CA VAL A 296 39.29 21.83 1.50
C VAL A 296 38.09 20.88 1.45
N ASP A 297 38.30 19.69 0.86
CA ASP A 297 37.32 18.62 0.85
C ASP A 297 37.30 17.93 2.22
N THR A 298 36.18 18.06 2.94
CA THR A 298 35.96 17.39 4.25
C THR A 298 35.05 16.19 4.06
N GLU A 299 35.50 15.01 4.41
CA GLU A 299 34.69 13.79 4.39
C GLU A 299 33.59 13.85 5.47
N ILE A 300 32.36 13.47 5.11
CA ILE A 300 31.21 13.43 5.99
C ILE A 300 30.80 11.99 6.19
N SER A 301 30.85 11.52 7.42
CA SER A 301 30.28 10.24 7.84
C SER A 301 28.82 10.42 8.32
N TYR A 302 28.07 9.32 8.37
CA TYR A 302 26.74 9.33 9.01
C TYR A 302 26.80 9.83 10.45
N ARG A 303 27.86 9.51 11.20
CA ARG A 303 28.08 9.99 12.55
C ARG A 303 28.20 11.51 12.60
N ALA A 304 29.04 12.10 11.77
CA ALA A 304 29.21 13.56 11.72
C ALA A 304 27.90 14.26 11.32
N TYR A 305 27.14 13.64 10.41
CA TYR A 305 25.85 14.16 10.00
C TYR A 305 24.81 14.06 11.12
N SER A 306 24.75 12.94 11.86
CA SER A 306 23.89 12.78 13.04
C SER A 306 24.13 13.86 14.09
N GLU A 307 25.40 14.14 14.43
CA GLU A 307 25.74 15.19 15.38
C GLU A 307 25.29 16.58 14.90
N LYS A 308 25.45 16.86 13.61
CA LYS A 308 24.94 18.11 13.02
C LYS A 308 23.42 18.20 13.12
N ILE A 309 22.71 17.12 12.84
CA ILE A 309 21.23 17.05 12.94
C ILE A 309 20.79 17.30 14.39
N LYS A 310 21.43 16.65 15.37
CA LYS A 310 21.11 16.83 16.78
C LYS A 310 21.22 18.30 17.19
N LEU A 311 22.35 18.94 16.88
CA LEU A 311 22.56 20.37 17.16
C LEU A 311 21.52 21.27 16.49
N SER A 312 21.17 20.98 15.24
CA SER A 312 20.14 21.75 14.53
C SER A 312 18.75 21.54 15.14
N CYS A 313 18.41 20.32 15.53
CA CYS A 313 17.15 20.02 16.22
C CYS A 313 17.02 20.72 17.57
N GLU A 314 18.09 20.77 18.38
CA GLU A 314 18.12 21.52 19.64
C GLU A 314 17.82 23.02 19.45
N LYS A 315 18.41 23.62 18.40
CA LYS A 315 18.13 25.00 18.05
C LYS A 315 16.71 25.21 17.54
N ILE A 316 16.18 24.27 16.77
CA ILE A 316 14.78 24.29 16.32
C ILE A 316 13.86 24.25 17.53
N ILE A 317 14.04 23.32 18.46
CA ILE A 317 13.25 23.21 19.69
C ILE A 317 13.28 24.53 20.47
N LYS A 318 14.48 25.10 20.72
CA LYS A 318 14.62 26.36 21.44
C LYS A 318 13.80 27.48 20.81
N ASN A 319 13.81 27.59 19.49
CA ASN A 319 13.08 28.63 18.80
C ASN A 319 11.56 28.33 18.73
N LEU A 320 11.14 27.07 18.62
CA LEU A 320 9.72 26.69 18.76
C LEU A 320 9.18 27.07 20.15
N VAL A 321 9.92 26.74 21.19
CA VAL A 321 9.57 27.11 22.59
C VAL A 321 9.43 28.64 22.73
N SER A 322 10.33 29.42 22.15
CA SER A 322 10.25 30.89 22.18
C SER A 322 8.94 31.38 21.53
N ILE A 323 8.54 30.84 20.39
CA ILE A 323 7.29 31.21 19.72
C ILE A 323 6.07 30.83 20.59
N ILE A 324 6.05 29.59 21.07
CA ILE A 324 4.97 29.05 21.91
C ILE A 324 4.75 29.86 23.17
N ILE A 325 5.83 30.21 23.89
CA ILE A 325 5.77 31.02 25.12
C ILE A 325 5.18 32.40 24.85
N ILE A 326 5.61 33.06 23.76
CA ILE A 326 5.08 34.39 23.42
C ILE A 326 3.57 34.32 23.15
N ILE A 327 3.12 33.29 22.45
CA ILE A 327 1.69 33.11 22.14
C ILE A 327 0.90 32.80 23.42
N TYR A 328 1.36 31.85 24.25
CA TYR A 328 0.62 31.44 25.45
C TYR A 328 0.57 32.52 26.54
N ARG A 329 1.58 33.36 26.67
CA ARG A 329 1.55 34.50 27.63
C ARG A 329 0.33 35.38 27.44
N ASN A 330 -0.21 35.46 26.24
CA ASN A 330 -1.31 36.34 25.89
C ASN A 330 -2.65 35.59 25.70
N ILE A 331 -2.67 34.25 25.81
CA ILE A 331 -3.88 33.44 25.54
C ILE A 331 -4.92 33.48 26.68
N ASP A 332 -4.48 33.71 27.91
CA ASP A 332 -5.31 33.62 29.14
C ASP A 332 -5.98 34.94 29.50
N ASP A 333 -5.90 35.98 28.65
CA ASP A 333 -6.61 37.24 28.87
C ASP A 333 -8.14 37.02 28.75
N ASP A 334 -8.85 37.34 29.86
CA ASP A 334 -10.32 37.20 29.94
C ASP A 334 -11.08 38.16 29.00
N SER A 335 -10.40 39.17 28.47
CA SER A 335 -10.99 40.13 27.50
C SER A 335 -11.09 39.57 26.09
N ILE A 336 -10.60 38.36 25.84
CA ILE A 336 -10.55 37.73 24.50
C ILE A 336 -11.79 36.91 24.28
N ASP A 337 -12.46 37.11 23.14
CA ASP A 337 -13.53 36.21 22.66
C ASP A 337 -12.94 34.86 22.23
N LYS A 338 -12.95 33.91 23.18
CA LYS A 338 -12.44 32.54 23.00
C LYS A 338 -13.31 31.71 22.04
N GLU A 339 -14.51 32.18 21.69
CA GLU A 339 -15.40 31.52 20.71
C GLU A 339 -15.16 32.02 19.28
N ALA A 340 -14.46 33.11 19.07
CA ALA A 340 -14.13 33.63 17.76
C ALA A 340 -13.34 32.60 16.92
N ASP A 341 -13.69 32.42 15.65
CA ASP A 341 -13.03 31.45 14.75
C ASP A 341 -11.54 31.73 14.58
N ILE A 342 -11.12 33.00 14.59
CA ILE A 342 -9.72 33.43 14.51
C ILE A 342 -8.92 32.96 15.74
N TYR A 343 -9.50 33.07 16.94
CA TYR A 343 -8.86 32.59 18.17
C TYR A 343 -8.69 31.05 18.12
N LYS A 344 -9.72 30.32 17.71
CA LYS A 344 -9.69 28.86 17.57
C LYS A 344 -8.65 28.41 16.54
N PHE A 345 -8.56 29.13 15.44
CA PHE A 345 -7.53 28.88 14.40
C PHE A 345 -6.11 29.05 14.97
N GLY A 346 -5.83 30.19 15.57
CA GLY A 346 -4.50 30.45 16.14
C GLY A 346 -4.12 29.46 17.24
N LYS A 347 -5.07 29.12 18.12
CA LYS A 347 -4.87 28.12 19.18
C LYS A 347 -4.59 26.72 18.60
N ALA A 348 -5.28 26.32 17.50
CA ALA A 348 -5.02 25.05 16.84
C ALA A 348 -3.60 25.02 16.25
N LYS A 349 -3.17 26.09 15.59
CA LYS A 349 -1.81 26.19 15.02
C LYS A 349 -0.70 26.25 16.09
N THR A 350 -1.00 26.81 17.24
CA THR A 350 -0.07 26.76 18.37
C THR A 350 0.09 25.33 18.89
N ARG A 351 -0.99 24.56 18.95
CA ARG A 351 -0.91 23.12 19.26
C ARG A 351 -0.13 22.33 18.21
N ASP A 352 -0.30 22.64 16.90
CA ASP A 352 0.52 22.02 15.87
C ASP A 352 2.02 22.24 16.11
N LEU A 353 2.42 23.45 16.62
CA LEU A 353 3.81 23.72 17.01
C LEU A 353 4.25 22.91 18.24
N GLU A 354 3.38 22.75 19.22
CA GLU A 354 3.66 21.93 20.40
C GLU A 354 3.84 20.45 20.03
N ASP A 355 2.97 19.92 19.20
CA ASP A 355 3.05 18.54 18.73
C ASP A 355 4.39 18.30 18.00
N ILE A 356 4.77 19.23 17.12
CA ILE A 356 6.07 19.17 16.42
C ILE A 356 7.23 19.26 17.40
N LYS A 357 7.17 20.18 18.38
CA LYS A 357 8.19 20.32 19.41
C LYS A 357 8.37 19.01 20.19
N ILE A 358 7.27 18.37 20.61
CA ILE A 358 7.29 17.11 21.35
C ILE A 358 7.93 16.00 20.51
N ILE A 359 7.61 15.92 19.21
CA ILE A 359 8.22 14.90 18.34
C ILE A 359 9.73 15.14 18.21
N PHE A 360 10.20 16.41 18.10
CA PHE A 360 11.63 16.72 18.09
C PHE A 360 12.31 16.35 19.42
N GLU A 361 11.65 16.60 20.55
CA GLU A 361 12.17 16.25 21.88
C GLU A 361 12.34 14.72 21.99
N ILE A 362 11.31 13.93 21.65
CA ILE A 362 11.37 12.46 21.64
C ILE A 362 12.43 11.96 20.64
N PHE A 363 12.59 12.65 19.50
CA PHE A 363 13.59 12.29 18.49
C PHE A 363 15.02 12.48 19.00
N LEU A 364 15.26 13.50 19.84
CA LEU A 364 16.59 13.77 20.44
C LEU A 364 16.83 12.99 21.72
N GLU A 365 15.78 12.74 22.50
CA GLU A 365 15.88 11.99 23.75
C GLU A 365 16.31 10.56 23.46
N TYR A 366 17.50 10.17 23.93
CA TYR A 366 18.03 8.85 23.77
C TYR A 366 18.25 8.19 25.12
N ASP A 367 17.49 7.12 25.37
CA ASP A 367 17.77 6.16 26.44
C ASP A 367 18.01 4.79 25.78
N GLU A 368 19.10 4.13 26.13
CA GLU A 368 19.38 2.76 25.67
C GLU A 368 18.26 1.77 26.02
N LYS A 369 17.47 2.09 27.04
CA LYS A 369 16.34 1.26 27.48
C LYS A 369 15.04 1.55 26.74
N ASP A 370 14.92 2.69 26.05
CA ASP A 370 13.70 2.99 25.32
C ASP A 370 13.53 2.08 24.08
N ASP A 371 12.31 1.83 23.72
CA ASP A 371 11.96 0.92 22.61
C ASP A 371 11.58 1.69 21.34
N TYR A 372 12.45 2.65 20.95
CA TYR A 372 12.28 3.44 19.74
C TYR A 372 13.50 3.40 18.82
N ALA A 373 13.27 3.41 17.51
CA ALA A 373 14.26 3.75 16.50
C ALA A 373 14.05 5.20 16.04
N ARG A 374 15.11 5.96 15.90
CA ARG A 374 15.13 7.35 15.43
C ARG A 374 15.73 7.42 14.05
N ILE A 375 14.87 7.40 13.06
CA ILE A 375 15.28 7.25 11.66
C ILE A 375 15.35 8.62 11.02
N VAL A 376 16.48 8.89 10.38
CA VAL A 376 16.71 10.04 9.51
C VAL A 376 16.60 9.57 8.07
N GLU A 377 15.82 10.28 7.27
CA GLU A 377 15.78 10.10 5.81
C GLU A 377 15.97 11.45 5.12
N ILE A 378 16.93 11.54 4.21
CA ILE A 378 17.18 12.73 3.38
C ILE A 378 16.90 12.38 1.94
N ASP A 379 15.87 13.01 1.37
CA ASP A 379 15.50 12.88 -0.03
C ASP A 379 16.18 13.99 -0.85
N LYS A 380 17.24 13.61 -1.57
CA LYS A 380 18.01 14.54 -2.41
C LYS A 380 17.23 15.04 -3.62
N ASN A 381 16.34 14.22 -4.17
CA ASN A 381 15.56 14.57 -5.37
C ASN A 381 14.51 15.63 -5.07
N TYR A 382 13.89 15.55 -3.89
CA TYR A 382 12.84 16.46 -3.48
C TYR A 382 13.31 17.56 -2.53
N ASN A 383 14.61 17.58 -2.20
CA ASN A 383 15.19 18.52 -1.23
C ASN A 383 14.36 18.57 0.07
N ASP A 384 14.18 17.40 0.67
CA ASP A 384 13.37 17.20 1.87
C ASP A 384 14.07 16.29 2.86
N PHE A 385 13.79 16.44 4.14
CA PHE A 385 14.14 15.46 5.14
C PHE A 385 12.89 14.93 5.84
N GLU A 386 12.97 13.70 6.32
CA GLU A 386 11.97 13.08 7.18
C GLU A 386 12.66 12.51 8.42
N PHE A 387 12.21 12.92 9.59
CA PHE A 387 12.61 12.37 10.88
C PHE A 387 11.47 11.54 11.43
N ARG A 388 11.77 10.29 11.76
CA ARG A 388 10.79 9.33 12.25
C ARG A 388 11.18 8.78 13.61
N VAL A 389 10.24 8.77 14.54
CA VAL A 389 10.33 8.02 15.79
C VAL A 389 9.45 6.78 15.62
N VAL A 390 10.08 5.62 15.55
CA VAL A 390 9.42 4.34 15.27
C VAL A 390 9.44 3.46 16.51
N PRO A 391 8.30 3.08 17.10
CA PRO A 391 8.27 2.15 18.21
C PRO A 391 8.72 0.76 17.75
N LEU A 392 9.59 0.11 18.51
CA LEU A 392 10.13 -1.22 18.20
C LEU A 392 9.21 -2.35 18.71
N LYS A 393 8.41 -2.08 19.75
CA LYS A 393 7.43 -3.00 20.32
C LYS A 393 6.01 -2.59 19.95
N ILE A 394 5.59 -2.94 18.75
CA ILE A 394 4.23 -2.62 18.29
C ILE A 394 3.15 -3.44 19.01
N ALA A 395 3.51 -4.59 19.60
CA ALA A 395 2.59 -5.43 20.34
C ALA A 395 1.89 -4.69 21.49
N ASP A 396 2.65 -3.90 22.27
CA ASP A 396 2.13 -3.16 23.41
C ASP A 396 1.11 -2.10 22.96
N LEU A 397 1.44 -1.37 21.90
CA LEU A 397 0.56 -0.35 21.31
C LEU A 397 -0.67 -0.95 20.65
N PHE A 398 -0.53 -2.10 20.01
CA PHE A 398 -1.65 -2.79 19.38
C PHE A 398 -2.60 -3.36 20.43
N GLU A 399 -2.06 -3.90 21.53
CA GLU A 399 -2.83 -4.35 22.68
C GLU A 399 -3.61 -3.18 23.30
N GLU A 400 -2.95 -2.08 23.61
CA GLU A 400 -3.57 -0.90 24.25
C GLU A 400 -4.64 -0.25 23.36
N ASN A 401 -4.35 -0.05 22.08
CA ASN A 401 -5.23 0.69 21.19
C ASN A 401 -6.36 -0.14 20.57
N ILE A 402 -6.16 -1.45 20.46
CA ILE A 402 -7.10 -2.33 19.75
C ILE A 402 -7.54 -3.50 20.62
N LEU A 403 -6.63 -4.43 20.98
CA LEU A 403 -7.04 -5.71 21.58
C LEU A 403 -7.78 -5.56 22.90
N SER A 404 -7.39 -4.61 23.75
CA SER A 404 -8.02 -4.35 25.05
C SER A 404 -9.48 -3.87 24.94
N GLN A 405 -9.90 -3.40 23.79
CA GLN A 405 -11.24 -2.86 23.53
C GLN A 405 -12.17 -3.89 22.87
N LEU A 406 -11.61 -5.00 22.37
CA LEU A 406 -12.37 -5.97 21.58
C LEU A 406 -13.14 -6.96 22.48
N GLU A 407 -14.38 -7.19 22.12
CA GLU A 407 -15.09 -8.41 22.56
C GLU A 407 -14.70 -9.58 21.66
N LYS A 408 -14.66 -9.38 20.34
CA LYS A 408 -14.30 -10.37 19.33
C LYS A 408 -13.47 -9.77 18.21
N GLY A 409 -12.37 -10.41 17.88
CA GLY A 409 -11.53 -10.08 16.72
C GLY A 409 -11.31 -11.28 15.82
N ILE A 410 -11.50 -11.12 14.53
CA ILE A 410 -11.23 -12.12 13.51
C ILE A 410 -10.16 -11.56 12.58
N PHE A 411 -9.00 -12.19 12.51
CA PHE A 411 -7.89 -11.81 11.65
C PHE A 411 -7.74 -12.85 10.54
N LEU A 412 -7.87 -12.44 9.30
CA LEU A 412 -7.90 -13.31 8.12
C LEU A 412 -6.78 -12.93 7.15
N SER A 413 -6.09 -13.89 6.61
CA SER A 413 -5.26 -13.76 5.43
C SER A 413 -4.83 -15.13 4.90
N ALA A 414 -4.51 -15.21 3.63
CA ALA A 414 -3.92 -16.39 3.01
C ALA A 414 -2.47 -16.66 3.46
N THR A 415 -1.82 -15.71 4.15
CA THR A 415 -0.38 -15.74 4.45
C THR A 415 -0.02 -15.53 5.93
N LEU A 416 -0.96 -15.75 6.87
CA LEU A 416 -0.69 -15.61 8.30
C LEU A 416 0.20 -16.72 8.86
N SER A 417 0.06 -17.94 8.35
CA SER A 417 0.83 -19.09 8.83
C SER A 417 2.19 -19.18 8.12
N LEU A 418 3.21 -19.44 8.89
CA LEU A 418 4.57 -19.72 8.46
C LEU A 418 5.07 -20.98 9.14
N SER A 419 5.54 -21.97 8.39
CA SER A 419 5.93 -23.28 8.91
C SER A 419 4.85 -23.89 9.83
N GLU A 420 3.60 -23.85 9.34
CA GLU A 420 2.40 -24.37 10.04
C GLU A 420 2.08 -23.70 11.39
N SER A 421 2.54 -22.48 11.61
CA SER A 421 2.34 -21.71 12.84
C SER A 421 1.98 -20.26 12.55
N MET A 422 1.11 -19.67 13.35
CA MET A 422 0.80 -18.23 13.34
C MET A 422 1.59 -17.44 14.40
N SER A 423 2.60 -18.07 15.02
CA SER A 423 3.36 -17.46 16.14
C SER A 423 3.99 -16.10 15.75
N TYR A 424 4.57 -15.99 14.55
CA TYR A 424 5.13 -14.71 14.11
C TYR A 424 4.09 -13.60 14.12
N PHE A 425 2.93 -13.82 13.51
CA PHE A 425 1.83 -12.87 13.47
C PHE A 425 1.33 -12.50 14.86
N LYS A 426 1.06 -13.52 15.71
CA LYS A 426 0.53 -13.32 17.05
C LYS A 426 1.49 -12.57 17.96
N ASN A 427 2.76 -12.96 17.98
CA ASN A 427 3.77 -12.34 18.85
C ASN A 427 4.07 -10.90 18.42
N THR A 428 4.09 -10.62 17.10
CA THR A 428 4.33 -9.27 16.60
C THR A 428 3.23 -8.29 17.03
N LEU A 429 1.98 -8.74 17.14
CA LEU A 429 0.83 -7.90 17.46
C LEU A 429 0.31 -8.10 18.91
N GLY A 430 0.95 -8.93 19.73
CA GLY A 430 0.52 -9.19 21.10
C GLY A 430 -0.75 -10.04 21.22
N ILE A 431 -1.19 -10.69 20.13
CA ILE A 431 -2.40 -11.53 20.13
C ILE A 431 -2.19 -12.81 20.97
N ASP A 432 -0.95 -13.24 21.14
CA ASP A 432 -0.59 -14.36 22.03
C ASP A 432 -0.84 -14.08 23.52
N ARG A 433 -0.96 -12.81 23.90
CA ARG A 433 -1.21 -12.37 25.29
C ARG A 433 -2.70 -12.41 25.69
N VAL A 434 -3.59 -12.52 24.72
CA VAL A 434 -5.04 -12.58 24.93
C VAL A 434 -5.59 -13.97 24.57
N LYS A 435 -6.79 -14.29 25.07
CA LYS A 435 -7.44 -15.55 24.69
C LYS A 435 -7.68 -15.57 23.19
N ASN A 436 -7.06 -16.51 22.49
CA ASN A 436 -7.14 -16.64 21.05
C ASN A 436 -7.33 -18.11 20.62
N VAL A 437 -7.84 -18.28 19.40
CA VAL A 437 -7.96 -19.56 18.71
C VAL A 437 -7.40 -19.38 17.31
N GLU A 438 -6.52 -20.28 16.88
CA GLU A 438 -6.01 -20.28 15.50
C GLU A 438 -6.55 -21.45 14.71
N LYS A 439 -6.79 -21.23 13.43
CA LYS A 439 -7.17 -22.27 12.50
C LYS A 439 -6.47 -22.05 11.16
N ILE A 440 -5.67 -23.02 10.76
CA ILE A 440 -5.08 -23.08 9.43
C ILE A 440 -6.03 -23.91 8.56
N ILE A 441 -6.40 -23.36 7.41
CA ILE A 441 -7.27 -24.02 6.45
C ILE A 441 -6.38 -24.47 5.29
N GLU A 442 -6.51 -25.74 4.92
CA GLU A 442 -5.80 -26.28 3.78
C GLU A 442 -6.14 -25.53 2.48
N PRO A 443 -5.17 -25.37 1.58
CA PRO A 443 -5.41 -24.69 0.31
C PRO A 443 -6.44 -25.46 -0.53
N ILE A 444 -7.42 -24.73 -1.06
CA ILE A 444 -8.46 -25.28 -1.94
C ILE A 444 -7.86 -25.75 -3.28
N PHE A 445 -6.75 -25.13 -3.68
CA PHE A 445 -6.13 -25.38 -4.99
C PHE A 445 -4.92 -26.30 -4.86
N ASP A 446 -4.74 -27.19 -5.81
CA ASP A 446 -3.61 -28.12 -5.91
C ASP A 446 -2.36 -27.37 -6.46
N TYR A 447 -1.71 -26.60 -5.60
CA TYR A 447 -0.50 -25.87 -5.96
C TYR A 447 0.61 -26.80 -6.47
N LYS A 448 0.82 -27.94 -5.82
CA LYS A 448 1.90 -28.88 -6.10
C LYS A 448 1.89 -29.43 -7.53
N ASN A 449 0.71 -29.68 -8.07
CA ASN A 449 0.57 -30.21 -9.44
C ASN A 449 0.32 -29.15 -10.50
N ARG A 450 -0.14 -27.96 -10.10
CA ARG A 450 -0.57 -26.91 -11.05
C ARG A 450 0.43 -25.77 -11.18
N VAL A 451 1.29 -25.55 -10.18
CA VAL A 451 2.31 -24.49 -10.22
C VAL A 451 3.69 -25.14 -10.25
N SER A 452 4.48 -24.79 -11.28
CA SER A 452 5.90 -25.14 -11.29
C SER A 452 6.71 -23.97 -10.74
N VAL A 453 7.43 -24.19 -9.63
CA VAL A 453 8.33 -23.21 -9.04
C VAL A 453 9.74 -23.45 -9.54
N VAL A 454 10.35 -22.43 -10.16
CA VAL A 454 11.64 -22.56 -10.84
C VAL A 454 12.62 -21.50 -10.39
N GLY A 455 13.83 -21.91 -10.10
CA GLY A 455 15.02 -21.07 -9.96
C GLY A 455 16.08 -21.43 -11.02
N PHE A 456 17.13 -20.63 -11.10
CA PHE A 456 18.22 -20.87 -12.05
C PHE A 456 19.51 -21.28 -11.35
N SER A 457 20.32 -22.07 -12.06
CA SER A 457 21.64 -22.52 -11.59
C SER A 457 22.81 -21.82 -12.29
N ASP A 458 22.57 -21.13 -13.41
CA ASP A 458 23.56 -20.63 -14.34
C ASP A 458 23.45 -19.14 -14.68
N ILE A 459 22.49 -18.42 -14.11
CA ILE A 459 22.40 -16.97 -14.28
C ILE A 459 23.29 -16.24 -13.27
N CYS A 460 23.75 -15.05 -13.62
CA CYS A 460 24.58 -14.23 -12.73
C CYS A 460 23.76 -13.74 -11.50
N GLU A 461 24.45 -13.39 -10.42
CA GLU A 461 23.83 -12.84 -9.22
C GLU A 461 23.16 -11.47 -9.49
N TYR A 462 22.14 -11.14 -8.72
CA TYR A 462 21.35 -9.90 -8.88
C TYR A 462 22.16 -8.59 -8.78
N ARG A 463 23.37 -8.64 -8.25
CA ARG A 463 24.30 -7.49 -8.15
C ARG A 463 25.08 -7.24 -9.43
N ASN A 464 25.13 -8.20 -10.32
CA ASN A 464 25.86 -8.07 -11.58
C ASN A 464 25.11 -7.13 -12.54
N SER A 465 25.83 -6.28 -13.26
CA SER A 465 25.28 -5.35 -14.26
C SER A 465 24.57 -6.05 -15.42
N GLU A 466 24.96 -7.29 -15.74
CA GLU A 466 24.36 -8.12 -16.80
C GLU A 466 23.04 -8.79 -16.37
N PHE A 467 22.72 -8.82 -15.09
CA PHE A 467 21.53 -9.49 -14.59
C PHE A 467 20.23 -9.03 -15.25
N PRO A 468 19.95 -7.71 -15.45
CA PRO A 468 18.77 -7.27 -16.19
C PRO A 468 18.70 -7.78 -17.63
N ASN A 469 19.86 -7.94 -18.28
CA ASN A 469 19.95 -8.45 -19.65
C ASN A 469 19.61 -9.94 -19.71
N GLU A 470 20.17 -10.76 -18.81
CA GLU A 470 19.87 -12.19 -18.69
C GLU A 470 18.39 -12.42 -18.36
N MET A 471 17.84 -11.69 -17.37
CA MET A 471 16.41 -11.75 -17.06
C MET A 471 15.55 -11.41 -18.26
N SER A 472 15.88 -10.34 -18.99
CA SER A 472 15.10 -9.92 -20.16
C SER A 472 15.05 -10.99 -21.25
N LYS A 473 16.16 -11.68 -21.51
CA LYS A 473 16.20 -12.81 -22.45
C LYS A 473 15.26 -13.94 -22.01
N ILE A 474 15.31 -14.31 -20.72
CA ILE A 474 14.51 -15.38 -20.17
C ILE A 474 13.02 -15.00 -20.15
N ILE A 475 12.66 -13.80 -19.69
CA ILE A 475 11.28 -13.29 -19.70
C ILE A 475 10.74 -13.25 -21.14
N SER A 476 11.54 -12.81 -22.11
CA SER A 476 11.15 -12.83 -23.53
C SER A 476 10.83 -14.23 -24.01
N ASN A 477 11.62 -15.24 -23.63
CA ASN A 477 11.41 -16.63 -24.01
C ASN A 477 10.16 -17.24 -23.32
N ILE A 478 9.93 -16.92 -22.03
CA ILE A 478 8.69 -17.31 -21.33
C ILE A 478 7.49 -16.70 -22.05
N SER A 479 7.56 -15.41 -22.36
CA SER A 479 6.46 -14.68 -22.98
C SER A 479 6.04 -15.21 -24.33
N LYS A 480 6.93 -15.88 -25.08
CA LYS A 480 6.59 -16.62 -26.28
C LYS A 480 5.70 -17.85 -25.99
N ILE A 481 5.98 -18.57 -24.89
CA ILE A 481 5.20 -19.76 -24.51
C ILE A 481 3.84 -19.37 -23.94
N THR A 482 3.82 -18.31 -23.12
CA THR A 482 2.62 -17.82 -22.43
C THR A 482 1.82 -16.83 -23.27
N GLU A 483 2.28 -16.53 -24.48
CA GLU A 483 1.69 -15.53 -25.38
C GLU A 483 1.54 -14.15 -24.73
N GLY A 484 2.53 -13.73 -24.00
CA GLY A 484 2.50 -12.54 -23.17
C GLY A 484 2.15 -12.87 -21.73
N HIS A 485 0.95 -13.04 -21.36
CA HIS A 485 0.31 -13.33 -20.06
C HIS A 485 1.26 -13.59 -18.87
N THR A 486 2.20 -12.67 -18.67
CA THR A 486 3.31 -12.74 -17.70
C THR A 486 3.35 -11.46 -16.86
N LEU A 487 3.41 -11.64 -15.54
CA LEU A 487 3.65 -10.57 -14.57
C LEU A 487 5.06 -10.74 -14.02
N ALA A 488 5.95 -9.78 -14.30
CA ALA A 488 7.30 -9.75 -13.78
C ALA A 488 7.39 -8.77 -12.61
N LEU A 489 7.62 -9.29 -11.39
CA LEU A 489 7.70 -8.53 -10.15
C LEU A 489 9.15 -8.22 -9.77
N PHE A 490 9.38 -6.97 -9.35
CA PHE A 490 10.70 -6.45 -9.02
C PHE A 490 10.74 -5.88 -7.61
N ASN A 491 11.79 -6.22 -6.88
CA ASN A 491 12.09 -5.62 -5.58
C ASN A 491 12.78 -4.24 -5.70
N SER A 492 13.32 -3.90 -6.87
CA SER A 492 14.02 -2.67 -7.16
C SER A 492 13.41 -1.96 -8.36
N LYS A 493 13.04 -0.68 -8.18
CA LYS A 493 12.50 0.16 -9.26
C LYS A 493 13.55 0.40 -10.36
N ASP A 494 14.79 0.66 -10.01
CA ASP A 494 15.90 0.81 -10.95
C ASP A 494 16.07 -0.45 -11.83
N ARG A 495 15.99 -1.64 -11.22
CA ARG A 495 16.09 -2.90 -11.98
C ARG A 495 14.88 -3.11 -12.88
N GLN A 496 13.68 -2.76 -12.42
CA GLN A 496 12.47 -2.79 -13.24
C GLN A 496 12.63 -1.92 -14.49
N GLU A 497 13.09 -0.67 -14.33
CA GLU A 497 13.27 0.28 -15.42
C GLU A 497 14.35 -0.19 -16.42
N LYS A 498 15.51 -0.65 -15.93
CA LYS A 498 16.55 -1.22 -16.79
C LYS A 498 16.05 -2.44 -17.57
N THR A 499 15.35 -3.34 -16.90
CA THR A 499 14.77 -4.52 -17.55
C THR A 499 13.70 -4.14 -18.57
N TYR A 500 12.85 -3.12 -18.26
CA TYR A 500 11.83 -2.62 -19.19
C TYR A 500 12.44 -2.15 -20.51
N GLU A 501 13.49 -1.32 -20.46
CA GLU A 501 14.12 -0.78 -21.66
C GLU A 501 14.79 -1.89 -22.53
N ILE A 502 15.37 -2.90 -21.90
CA ILE A 502 15.96 -4.03 -22.60
C ILE A 502 14.89 -4.94 -23.18
N LEU A 503 13.89 -5.31 -22.38
CA LEU A 503 12.84 -6.26 -22.74
C LEU A 503 11.94 -5.71 -23.85
N LYS A 504 11.68 -4.40 -23.88
CA LYS A 504 10.92 -3.71 -24.93
C LYS A 504 11.47 -4.01 -26.31
N LYS A 505 12.81 -4.06 -26.46
CA LYS A 505 13.46 -4.36 -27.73
C LYS A 505 13.24 -5.81 -28.16
N TYR A 506 13.27 -6.76 -27.19
CA TYR A 506 13.02 -8.16 -27.47
C TYR A 506 11.55 -8.45 -27.83
N LEU A 507 10.62 -7.90 -27.07
CA LEU A 507 9.19 -8.19 -27.24
C LEU A 507 8.61 -7.60 -28.51
N HIS A 508 9.10 -6.45 -28.97
CA HIS A 508 8.67 -5.85 -30.23
C HIS A 508 8.88 -6.82 -31.42
N SER A 509 9.93 -7.61 -31.43
CA SER A 509 10.20 -8.61 -32.50
C SER A 509 9.22 -9.76 -32.50
N PHE A 510 8.40 -9.93 -31.42
CA PHE A 510 7.41 -11.01 -31.27
C PHE A 510 5.96 -10.53 -31.28
N ASN A 511 5.75 -9.26 -31.59
CA ASN A 511 4.42 -8.63 -31.55
C ASN A 511 3.76 -8.76 -30.17
N LEU A 512 4.56 -8.61 -29.10
CA LEU A 512 4.13 -8.61 -27.71
C LEU A 512 4.22 -7.19 -27.14
N GLU A 513 3.17 -6.77 -26.43
CA GLU A 513 3.12 -5.47 -25.76
C GLU A 513 3.82 -5.55 -24.39
N ILE A 514 4.36 -4.44 -23.93
CA ILE A 514 4.99 -4.32 -22.61
C ILE A 514 4.41 -3.13 -21.85
N TYR A 515 4.08 -3.36 -20.59
CA TYR A 515 3.53 -2.34 -19.72
C TYR A 515 4.28 -2.32 -18.37
N ALA A 516 4.19 -1.21 -17.68
CA ALA A 516 4.75 -1.07 -16.34
C ALA A 516 3.65 -0.70 -15.33
N ASP A 517 3.83 -1.18 -14.09
CA ASP A 517 3.05 -0.87 -12.90
C ASP A 517 1.53 -1.20 -13.00
N LYS A 518 0.74 -0.73 -12.05
CA LYS A 518 -0.70 -1.04 -11.92
C LYS A 518 -1.53 -0.73 -13.19
N LYS A 519 -1.11 0.25 -13.98
CA LYS A 519 -1.82 0.60 -15.23
C LYS A 519 -1.77 -0.54 -16.24
N GLY A 520 -0.68 -1.31 -16.25
CA GLY A 520 -0.49 -2.47 -17.15
C GLY A 520 -1.34 -3.69 -16.78
N ILE A 521 -1.63 -3.89 -15.49
CA ILE A 521 -2.32 -5.08 -14.97
C ILE A 521 -3.69 -5.29 -15.64
N ARG A 522 -4.42 -4.22 -15.94
CA ARG A 522 -5.74 -4.30 -16.60
C ARG A 522 -5.68 -4.97 -17.97
N HIS A 523 -4.55 -4.89 -18.66
CA HIS A 523 -4.38 -5.48 -19.98
C HIS A 523 -4.21 -7.00 -19.93
N LEU A 524 -3.78 -7.57 -18.80
CA LEU A 524 -3.70 -9.02 -18.62
C LEU A 524 -5.09 -9.70 -18.56
N ASN A 525 -6.14 -8.97 -18.20
CA ASN A 525 -7.51 -9.47 -18.20
C ASN A 525 -8.10 -9.64 -19.62
N ASP A 526 -7.51 -8.97 -20.60
CA ASP A 526 -7.94 -9.10 -22.00
C ASP A 526 -7.12 -10.22 -22.69
N LEU A 527 -7.72 -11.39 -22.83
CA LEU A 527 -7.07 -12.57 -23.42
C LEU A 527 -6.63 -12.36 -24.87
N ASN A 528 -7.19 -11.37 -25.57
CA ASN A 528 -6.77 -11.02 -26.94
C ASN A 528 -5.51 -10.17 -26.96
N ARG A 529 -5.14 -9.57 -25.84
CA ARG A 529 -3.91 -8.81 -25.72
C ARG A 529 -2.76 -9.67 -25.24
N LYS A 530 -1.72 -9.71 -26.06
CA LYS A 530 -0.48 -10.43 -25.75
C LYS A 530 0.49 -9.47 -25.11
N CYS A 531 0.47 -9.37 -23.77
CA CYS A 531 1.28 -8.40 -23.06
C CYS A 531 2.06 -8.98 -21.87
N VAL A 532 3.18 -8.34 -21.56
CA VAL A 532 4.00 -8.56 -20.36
C VAL A 532 3.89 -7.33 -19.48
N VAL A 533 3.65 -7.52 -18.20
CA VAL A 533 3.56 -6.43 -17.24
C VAL A 533 4.72 -6.51 -16.26
N LEU A 534 5.48 -5.42 -16.12
CA LEU A 534 6.52 -5.29 -15.11
C LEU A 534 5.96 -4.51 -13.93
N GLY A 535 5.96 -5.12 -12.75
CA GLY A 535 5.42 -4.53 -11.52
C GLY A 535 6.48 -4.35 -10.43
N SER A 536 6.36 -3.29 -9.64
CA SER A 536 7.13 -3.09 -8.40
C SER A 536 6.23 -3.28 -7.16
N LYS A 537 6.67 -2.81 -6.00
CA LYS A 537 6.02 -3.02 -4.69
C LYS A 537 4.47 -3.02 -4.70
N GLY A 538 3.84 -2.06 -5.40
CA GLY A 538 2.37 -1.97 -5.46
C GLY A 538 1.68 -3.03 -6.31
N CYS A 539 2.41 -3.90 -7.02
CA CYS A 539 1.87 -4.97 -7.86
C CYS A 539 1.94 -6.35 -7.18
N PHE A 540 2.56 -6.46 -6.01
CA PHE A 540 2.53 -7.68 -5.21
C PHE A 540 1.13 -7.98 -4.67
N GLU A 541 0.29 -6.98 -4.52
CA GLU A 541 -1.07 -7.07 -3.99
C GLU A 541 -2.12 -6.53 -4.97
N GLY A 542 -3.38 -6.90 -4.80
CA GLY A 542 -4.51 -6.34 -5.56
C GLY A 542 -4.61 -6.74 -7.04
N VAL A 543 -3.94 -7.82 -7.44
CA VAL A 543 -4.02 -8.38 -8.80
C VAL A 543 -4.90 -9.63 -8.78
N ASP A 544 -6.01 -9.59 -9.50
CA ASP A 544 -6.95 -10.71 -9.63
C ASP A 544 -7.22 -10.96 -11.13
N ILE A 545 -6.51 -11.96 -11.70
CA ILE A 545 -6.57 -12.30 -13.11
C ILE A 545 -6.77 -13.81 -13.21
N PRO A 546 -7.97 -14.26 -13.55
CA PRO A 546 -8.27 -15.68 -13.64
C PRO A 546 -7.83 -16.29 -14.97
N GLY A 547 -7.63 -17.59 -14.97
CA GLY A 547 -7.40 -18.42 -16.16
C GLY A 547 -6.11 -18.08 -16.91
N ASP A 548 -6.15 -18.21 -18.22
CA ASP A 548 -5.00 -17.97 -19.12
C ASP A 548 -4.56 -16.50 -19.16
N GLY A 549 -5.25 -15.56 -18.48
CA GLY A 549 -4.84 -14.17 -18.37
C GLY A 549 -3.53 -13.96 -17.62
N LEU A 550 -3.21 -14.87 -16.67
CA LEU A 550 -1.94 -14.85 -15.94
C LEU A 550 -1.39 -16.25 -15.73
N VAL A 551 -0.48 -16.66 -16.58
CA VAL A 551 0.10 -18.02 -16.59
C VAL A 551 1.51 -18.05 -16.01
N CYS A 552 2.18 -16.91 -15.95
CA CYS A 552 3.53 -16.81 -15.40
C CYS A 552 3.67 -15.59 -14.49
N VAL A 553 4.23 -15.83 -13.30
CA VAL A 553 4.70 -14.78 -12.41
C VAL A 553 6.20 -14.96 -12.20
N THR A 554 6.97 -13.88 -12.33
CA THR A 554 8.41 -13.93 -12.07
C THR A 554 8.79 -12.96 -10.95
N LEU A 555 9.78 -13.34 -10.13
CA LEU A 555 10.46 -12.49 -9.17
C LEU A 555 11.92 -12.29 -9.59
N ASP A 556 12.40 -11.05 -9.57
CA ASP A 556 13.79 -10.74 -9.86
C ASP A 556 14.74 -11.43 -8.86
N LYS A 557 14.37 -11.47 -7.60
CA LYS A 557 15.08 -12.18 -6.52
C LYS A 557 14.16 -12.43 -5.34
N LEU A 558 14.58 -13.25 -4.38
CA LEU A 558 13.88 -13.34 -3.10
C LEU A 558 13.78 -11.94 -2.46
N PRO A 559 12.58 -11.52 -2.00
CA PRO A 559 12.33 -10.20 -1.44
C PRO A 559 12.88 -10.05 -0.02
N ASN A 560 14.18 -10.29 0.13
CA ASN A 560 14.87 -10.15 1.41
C ASN A 560 14.85 -8.70 1.88
N LEU A 561 14.72 -8.50 3.18
CA LEU A 561 14.91 -7.21 3.82
C LEU A 561 16.34 -6.71 3.61
N ASN A 562 16.51 -5.40 3.55
CA ASN A 562 17.83 -4.83 3.58
C ASN A 562 18.38 -4.93 5.02
N PRO A 563 19.45 -5.67 5.29
CA PRO A 563 20.02 -5.78 6.64
C PRO A 563 20.55 -4.44 7.17
N LYS A 564 20.80 -3.46 6.29
CA LYS A 564 21.17 -2.09 6.64
C LYS A 564 19.98 -1.14 6.76
N ASP A 565 18.72 -1.63 6.62
CA ASP A 565 17.56 -0.79 6.91
C ASP A 565 17.57 -0.38 8.39
N PRO A 566 17.49 0.93 8.70
CA PRO A 566 17.72 1.42 10.05
C PRO A 566 16.75 0.83 11.10
N LEU A 567 15.49 0.56 10.73
CA LEU A 567 14.53 -0.06 11.65
C LEU A 567 14.96 -1.49 12.02
N TYR A 568 15.16 -2.33 11.02
CA TYR A 568 15.49 -3.75 11.26
C TYR A 568 16.89 -3.90 11.85
N PHE A 569 17.82 -3.05 11.46
CA PHE A 569 19.16 -3.02 12.05
C PHE A 569 19.11 -2.66 13.55
N THR A 570 18.27 -1.70 13.93
CA THR A 570 18.05 -1.34 15.34
C THR A 570 17.43 -2.49 16.12
N ILE A 571 16.41 -3.14 15.58
CA ILE A 571 15.77 -4.31 16.19
C ILE A 571 16.80 -5.43 16.42
N MET A 572 17.58 -5.77 15.41
CA MET A 572 18.61 -6.80 15.51
C MET A 572 19.65 -6.49 16.59
N LYS A 573 20.15 -5.26 16.62
CA LYS A 573 21.15 -4.85 17.62
C LYS A 573 20.58 -4.82 19.03
N LYS A 574 19.43 -4.17 19.21
CA LYS A 574 18.83 -3.94 20.53
C LYS A 574 18.39 -5.23 21.20
N TYR A 575 17.76 -6.11 20.46
CA TYR A 575 17.23 -7.36 21.00
C TYR A 575 18.12 -8.58 20.76
N SER A 576 19.31 -8.39 20.18
CA SER A 576 20.24 -9.48 19.81
C SER A 576 19.57 -10.56 18.96
N ILE A 577 18.70 -10.14 18.02
CA ILE A 577 17.94 -11.04 17.15
C ILE A 577 18.70 -11.25 15.86
N ASP A 578 18.80 -12.52 15.42
CA ASP A 578 19.40 -12.86 14.14
C ASP A 578 18.60 -12.31 12.95
N TYR A 579 19.31 -11.93 11.91
CA TYR A 579 18.72 -11.38 10.67
C TYR A 579 17.66 -12.30 10.06
N TYR A 580 17.91 -13.61 10.03
CA TYR A 580 16.96 -14.54 9.42
C TYR A 580 15.64 -14.66 10.20
N THR A 581 15.67 -14.44 11.51
CA THR A 581 14.47 -14.42 12.35
C THR A 581 13.49 -13.33 11.93
N ILE A 582 14.01 -12.16 11.52
CA ILE A 582 13.20 -11.03 11.04
C ILE A 582 12.91 -11.15 9.55
N ASN A 583 13.91 -11.51 8.76
CA ASN A 583 13.81 -11.54 7.31
C ASN A 583 12.90 -12.64 6.78
N TYR A 584 13.02 -13.86 7.32
CA TYR A 584 12.34 -15.03 6.77
C TYR A 584 10.81 -14.88 6.74
N PRO A 585 10.14 -14.42 7.81
CA PRO A 585 8.70 -14.20 7.78
C PRO A 585 8.26 -13.23 6.69
N GLN A 586 8.86 -12.06 6.63
CA GLN A 586 8.46 -11.00 5.69
C GLN A 586 8.78 -11.38 4.24
N MET A 587 9.93 -12.00 3.99
CA MET A 587 10.28 -12.55 2.68
C MET A 587 9.25 -13.59 2.24
N THR A 588 8.93 -14.55 3.11
CA THR A 588 8.02 -15.66 2.78
C THR A 588 6.60 -15.18 2.50
N ILE A 589 6.08 -14.23 3.27
CA ILE A 589 4.77 -13.62 3.01
C ILE A 589 4.71 -13.04 1.59
N LYS A 590 5.72 -12.27 1.19
CA LYS A 590 5.80 -11.65 -0.15
C LYS A 590 5.92 -12.69 -1.27
N VAL A 591 6.67 -13.77 -1.04
CA VAL A 591 6.79 -14.87 -2.02
C VAL A 591 5.46 -15.61 -2.15
N LYS A 592 4.78 -15.92 -1.03
CA LYS A 592 3.44 -16.55 -1.04
C LYS A 592 2.42 -15.67 -1.75
N GLN A 593 2.43 -14.37 -1.53
CA GLN A 593 1.56 -13.43 -2.22
C GLN A 593 1.80 -13.44 -3.73
N ALA A 594 3.07 -13.39 -4.16
CA ALA A 594 3.44 -13.43 -5.57
C ALA A 594 3.00 -14.74 -6.24
N MET A 595 3.27 -15.89 -5.62
CA MET A 595 2.85 -17.20 -6.14
C MET A 595 1.33 -17.35 -6.16
N GLY A 596 0.65 -16.85 -5.13
CA GLY A 596 -0.81 -16.91 -5.00
C GLY A 596 -1.56 -16.15 -6.10
N ARG A 597 -0.88 -15.33 -6.92
CA ARG A 597 -1.49 -14.69 -8.10
C ARG A 597 -1.80 -15.66 -9.24
N ILE A 598 -1.15 -16.82 -9.26
CA ILE A 598 -1.26 -17.78 -10.35
C ILE A 598 -2.57 -18.58 -10.26
N LEU A 599 -2.98 -18.99 -9.05
CA LEU A 599 -4.19 -19.80 -8.88
C LEU A 599 -5.30 -18.97 -8.23
N ARG A 600 -6.39 -18.73 -8.95
CA ARG A 600 -7.61 -18.03 -8.52
C ARG A 600 -8.84 -18.89 -8.61
N SER A 601 -8.76 -19.92 -9.43
CA SER A 601 -9.82 -20.90 -9.62
C SER A 601 -9.26 -22.33 -9.67
N LYS A 602 -10.14 -23.30 -9.57
CA LYS A 602 -9.78 -24.73 -9.74
C LYS A 602 -9.28 -25.08 -11.15
N TYR A 603 -9.37 -24.16 -12.09
CA TYR A 603 -8.92 -24.35 -13.49
C TYR A 603 -7.62 -23.62 -13.81
N ASP A 604 -7.07 -22.87 -12.87
CA ASP A 604 -5.85 -22.11 -13.10
C ASP A 604 -4.61 -23.01 -12.96
N TYR A 605 -3.53 -22.56 -13.61
CA TYR A 605 -2.24 -23.24 -13.63
C TYR A 605 -1.17 -22.24 -14.06
N GLY A 606 0.09 -22.56 -13.83
CA GLY A 606 1.16 -21.70 -14.32
C GLY A 606 2.53 -22.04 -13.81
N CYS A 607 3.42 -21.08 -13.97
CA CYS A 607 4.79 -21.16 -13.44
C CYS A 607 5.16 -19.92 -12.62
N PHE A 608 5.88 -20.18 -11.54
CA PHE A 608 6.45 -19.17 -10.68
C PHE A 608 7.98 -19.22 -10.80
N VAL A 609 8.58 -18.16 -11.30
CA VAL A 609 10.01 -18.11 -11.62
C VAL A 609 10.70 -17.13 -10.67
N ILE A 610 11.73 -17.57 -9.97
CA ILE A 610 12.57 -16.73 -9.11
C ILE A 610 13.97 -16.70 -9.70
N PHE A 611 14.39 -15.56 -10.23
CA PHE A 611 15.68 -15.46 -10.91
C PHE A 611 16.84 -15.69 -9.95
N ASP A 612 16.88 -15.01 -8.83
CA ASP A 612 17.88 -15.24 -7.80
C ASP A 612 17.23 -15.80 -6.53
N VAL A 613 17.38 -17.10 -6.33
CA VAL A 613 16.86 -17.83 -5.15
C VAL A 613 17.86 -17.84 -3.99
N GLY A 614 19.05 -17.25 -4.15
CA GLY A 614 20.12 -17.32 -3.17
C GLY A 614 20.74 -18.71 -3.02
N THR A 615 21.67 -18.84 -2.10
CA THR A 615 22.49 -20.05 -1.90
C THR A 615 22.16 -20.85 -0.63
N ASN A 616 21.38 -20.28 0.30
CA ASN A 616 21.06 -20.92 1.58
C ASN A 616 20.02 -22.03 1.43
N LEU A 617 20.50 -23.28 1.37
CA LEU A 617 19.66 -24.47 1.18
C LEU A 617 18.65 -24.69 2.31
N SER A 618 18.96 -24.30 3.55
CA SER A 618 18.02 -24.47 4.68
C SER A 618 16.82 -23.53 4.55
N VAL A 619 17.07 -22.30 4.12
CA VAL A 619 16.02 -21.30 3.81
C VAL A 619 15.14 -21.79 2.66
N LEU A 620 15.74 -22.31 1.58
CA LEU A 620 14.99 -22.83 0.44
C LEU A 620 14.10 -24.01 0.80
N LYS A 621 14.62 -24.99 1.54
CA LYS A 621 13.82 -26.14 2.01
C LYS A 621 12.65 -25.74 2.90
N ARG A 622 12.84 -24.74 3.76
CA ARG A 622 11.78 -24.19 4.59
C ARG A 622 10.75 -23.44 3.74
N LEU A 623 11.21 -22.66 2.76
CA LEU A 623 10.34 -21.93 1.82
C LEU A 623 9.50 -22.89 0.99
N GLU A 624 10.04 -24.03 0.50
CA GLU A 624 9.28 -25.05 -0.22
C GLU A 624 8.07 -25.55 0.59
N LYS A 625 8.24 -25.79 1.90
CA LYS A 625 7.12 -26.17 2.78
C LYS A 625 6.08 -25.06 2.87
N ASP A 626 6.53 -23.82 3.08
CA ASP A 626 5.64 -22.66 3.15
C ASP A 626 4.94 -22.35 1.82
N LEU A 627 5.45 -22.84 0.69
CA LEU A 627 4.84 -22.79 -0.63
C LEU A 627 4.01 -24.05 -0.97
N HIS A 628 3.33 -24.62 0.00
CA HIS A 628 2.47 -25.78 -0.15
C HIS A 628 3.19 -27.02 -0.72
N ASP A 629 4.40 -27.28 -0.23
CA ASP A 629 5.30 -28.35 -0.67
C ASP A 629 5.70 -28.28 -2.16
N CYS A 630 5.57 -27.12 -2.78
CA CYS A 630 6.08 -26.89 -4.12
C CYS A 630 7.62 -26.87 -4.12
N LYS A 631 8.23 -27.86 -4.78
CA LYS A 631 9.68 -27.89 -4.93
C LYS A 631 10.21 -26.80 -5.82
N ILE A 632 11.27 -26.13 -5.40
CA ILE A 632 11.98 -25.14 -6.20
C ILE A 632 12.98 -25.87 -7.11
N SER A 633 12.57 -26.09 -8.36
CA SER A 633 13.41 -26.77 -9.36
C SER A 633 14.49 -25.84 -9.88
N LYS A 634 15.77 -26.09 -9.54
CA LYS A 634 16.89 -25.36 -10.15
C LYS A 634 17.18 -25.93 -11.54
N VAL A 635 16.99 -25.13 -12.55
CA VAL A 635 17.19 -25.50 -13.96
C VAL A 635 18.28 -24.65 -14.60
N ASN A 636 18.90 -25.18 -15.65
CA ASN A 636 19.77 -24.41 -16.51
C ASN A 636 18.93 -23.53 -17.46
N SER A 637 19.37 -22.32 -17.74
CA SER A 637 18.64 -21.35 -18.58
C SER A 637 18.35 -21.90 -20.00
N ASN A 638 19.22 -22.74 -20.53
CA ASN A 638 19.03 -23.39 -21.84
C ASN A 638 17.93 -24.46 -21.81
N GLU A 639 17.79 -25.20 -20.70
CA GLU A 639 16.79 -26.26 -20.53
C GLU A 639 15.44 -25.73 -20.09
N PHE A 640 15.41 -24.53 -19.50
CA PHE A 640 14.25 -23.89 -18.90
C PHE A 640 13.05 -23.81 -19.84
N TYR A 641 13.29 -23.41 -21.08
CA TYR A 641 12.24 -23.28 -22.09
C TYR A 641 11.48 -24.60 -22.31
N THR A 642 12.22 -25.71 -22.48
CA THR A 642 11.64 -27.04 -22.70
C THR A 642 10.92 -27.53 -21.43
N TYR A 643 11.50 -27.26 -20.26
CA TYR A 643 10.93 -27.62 -18.97
C TYR A 643 9.57 -26.95 -18.74
N ILE A 644 9.49 -25.64 -18.86
CA ILE A 644 8.25 -24.88 -18.66
C ILE A 644 7.20 -25.22 -19.72
N ARG A 645 7.58 -25.33 -20.99
CA ARG A 645 6.65 -25.72 -22.06
C ARG A 645 5.99 -27.08 -21.78
N ARG A 646 6.76 -28.04 -21.27
CA ARG A 646 6.23 -29.36 -20.90
C ARG A 646 5.23 -29.23 -19.75
N HIS A 647 5.57 -28.50 -18.71
CA HIS A 647 4.69 -28.28 -17.55
C HIS A 647 3.37 -27.60 -17.97
N LEU A 648 3.42 -26.49 -18.67
CA LEU A 648 2.23 -25.73 -19.08
C LEU A 648 1.33 -26.56 -20.00
N ASN A 649 1.91 -27.32 -20.94
CA ASN A 649 1.15 -28.19 -21.81
C ASN A 649 0.45 -29.32 -21.04
N LYS A 650 1.12 -29.93 -20.06
CA LYS A 650 0.54 -30.95 -19.17
C LYS A 650 -0.63 -30.39 -18.37
N SER A 651 -0.42 -29.23 -17.73
CA SER A 651 -1.43 -28.56 -16.89
C SER A 651 -2.66 -28.15 -17.73
N ARG A 652 -2.46 -27.55 -18.89
CA ARG A 652 -3.53 -27.21 -19.85
C ARG A 652 -4.37 -28.43 -20.23
N SER A 653 -3.71 -29.54 -20.50
CA SER A 653 -4.40 -30.78 -20.85
C SER A 653 -5.29 -31.29 -19.71
N LEU A 654 -4.79 -31.25 -18.46
CA LEU A 654 -5.56 -31.70 -17.30
C LEU A 654 -6.76 -30.78 -17.03
N ILE A 655 -6.57 -29.47 -17.13
CA ILE A 655 -7.65 -28.50 -16.92
C ILE A 655 -8.74 -28.63 -17.99
N LEU A 656 -8.36 -28.77 -19.24
CA LEU A 656 -9.31 -28.95 -20.30
C LEU A 656 -10.17 -30.19 -20.06
N LYS A 657 -9.56 -31.32 -19.65
CA LYS A 657 -10.30 -32.51 -19.27
C LYS A 657 -11.31 -32.25 -18.17
N SER A 658 -10.90 -31.51 -17.11
CA SER A 658 -11.79 -31.14 -16.01
C SER A 658 -12.96 -30.26 -16.46
N VAL A 659 -12.71 -29.23 -17.30
CA VAL A 659 -13.76 -28.36 -17.83
C VAL A 659 -14.77 -29.17 -18.67
N ILE A 660 -14.28 -30.04 -19.55
CA ILE A 660 -15.15 -30.88 -20.39
C ILE A 660 -15.99 -31.81 -19.50
N PHE A 661 -15.36 -32.45 -18.51
CA PHE A 661 -16.05 -33.35 -17.58
C PHE A 661 -17.15 -32.63 -16.80
N ASP A 662 -16.83 -31.47 -16.16
CA ASP A 662 -17.82 -30.68 -15.43
C ASP A 662 -18.99 -30.25 -16.28
N THR A 663 -18.74 -29.93 -17.56
CA THR A 663 -19.81 -29.55 -18.51
C THR A 663 -20.69 -30.72 -18.83
N ILE A 664 -20.11 -31.93 -19.07
CA ILE A 664 -20.86 -33.14 -19.34
C ILE A 664 -21.72 -33.52 -18.13
N LYS A 665 -21.16 -33.46 -16.94
CA LYS A 665 -21.89 -33.71 -15.67
C LYS A 665 -23.08 -32.74 -15.50
N ALA A 666 -22.89 -31.47 -15.76
CA ALA A 666 -23.97 -30.46 -15.70
C ALA A 666 -25.08 -30.70 -16.72
N LEU A 667 -24.76 -31.29 -17.89
CA LEU A 667 -25.72 -31.59 -18.93
C LEU A 667 -26.46 -32.94 -18.71
N ASN A 668 -26.13 -33.70 -17.65
CA ASN A 668 -26.68 -35.05 -17.39
C ASN A 668 -26.58 -35.99 -18.58
N VAL A 669 -25.50 -35.90 -19.35
CA VAL A 669 -25.30 -36.69 -20.56
C VAL A 669 -25.16 -38.17 -20.25
N ASP A 670 -24.73 -38.53 -19.03
CA ASP A 670 -24.55 -39.92 -18.58
C ASP A 670 -25.84 -40.77 -18.69
N ALA A 671 -26.99 -40.15 -18.44
CA ALA A 671 -28.29 -40.86 -18.53
C ALA A 671 -28.77 -41.08 -19.97
N LYS A 672 -28.15 -40.42 -20.98
CA LYS A 672 -28.55 -40.43 -22.37
C LYS A 672 -27.57 -41.13 -23.28
N MET A 673 -26.39 -41.54 -22.80
CA MET A 673 -25.35 -42.17 -23.63
C MET A 673 -25.73 -43.58 -24.15
N ASP A 674 -26.68 -44.24 -23.51
CA ASP A 674 -27.17 -45.55 -23.98
C ASP A 674 -28.15 -45.45 -25.17
N ASN A 675 -28.67 -44.24 -25.43
CA ASN A 675 -29.54 -43.95 -26.59
C ASN A 675 -28.76 -43.06 -27.54
N ASN A 676 -28.65 -43.43 -28.81
CA ASN A 676 -27.88 -42.78 -29.88
C ASN A 676 -28.26 -41.30 -30.21
N ASP A 677 -29.03 -40.61 -29.38
CA ASP A 677 -29.61 -39.28 -29.62
C ASP A 677 -28.93 -38.11 -28.89
N VAL A 678 -27.64 -38.23 -28.62
CA VAL A 678 -26.91 -37.11 -28.00
C VAL A 678 -26.53 -36.07 -29.05
N ASP A 679 -27.10 -34.88 -28.96
CA ASP A 679 -26.76 -33.77 -29.85
C ASP A 679 -25.33 -33.23 -29.55
N LYS A 680 -24.38 -33.69 -30.38
CA LYS A 680 -22.95 -33.35 -30.28
C LYS A 680 -22.68 -31.86 -30.44
N ASP A 681 -23.51 -31.15 -31.19
CA ASP A 681 -23.34 -29.71 -31.43
C ASP A 681 -23.77 -28.87 -30.20
N ILE A 682 -24.80 -29.31 -29.49
CA ILE A 682 -25.18 -28.69 -28.21
C ILE A 682 -24.07 -28.86 -27.19
N ILE A 683 -23.56 -30.07 -27.00
CA ILE A 683 -22.45 -30.34 -26.07
C ILE A 683 -21.22 -29.52 -26.44
N LYS A 684 -20.87 -29.44 -27.72
CA LYS A 684 -19.73 -28.65 -28.19
C LYS A 684 -19.91 -27.16 -27.89
N LYS A 685 -21.13 -26.64 -28.11
CA LYS A 685 -21.46 -25.24 -27.83
C LYS A 685 -21.31 -24.94 -26.33
N ASP A 686 -21.86 -25.78 -25.46
CA ASP A 686 -21.82 -25.60 -24.01
C ASP A 686 -20.41 -25.75 -23.44
N ILE A 687 -19.61 -26.69 -23.96
CA ILE A 687 -18.19 -26.81 -23.60
C ILE A 687 -17.43 -25.55 -24.00
N ASN A 688 -17.62 -25.02 -25.20
CA ASN A 688 -16.97 -23.83 -25.69
C ASN A 688 -17.38 -22.59 -24.85
N GLU A 689 -18.66 -22.48 -24.49
CA GLU A 689 -19.15 -21.43 -23.62
C GLU A 689 -18.52 -21.51 -22.23
N ASN A 690 -18.46 -22.68 -21.61
CA ASN A 690 -17.82 -22.91 -20.32
C ASN A 690 -16.31 -22.66 -20.38
N ILE A 691 -15.62 -22.99 -21.47
CA ILE A 691 -14.21 -22.64 -21.67
C ILE A 691 -14.04 -21.13 -21.69
N ARG A 692 -14.89 -20.38 -22.41
CA ARG A 692 -14.84 -18.91 -22.48
C ARG A 692 -15.11 -18.25 -21.12
N GLN A 693 -16.13 -18.73 -20.39
CA GLN A 693 -16.48 -18.23 -19.06
C GLN A 693 -15.36 -18.43 -18.04
N ARG A 694 -14.56 -19.48 -18.19
CA ARG A 694 -13.43 -19.79 -17.31
C ARG A 694 -12.10 -19.20 -17.81
N ALA A 695 -12.14 -18.34 -18.80
CA ALA A 695 -10.98 -17.67 -19.37
C ALA A 695 -9.88 -18.65 -19.86
N VAL A 696 -10.26 -19.82 -20.36
CA VAL A 696 -9.36 -20.77 -21.00
C VAL A 696 -9.27 -20.43 -22.48
N LYS A 697 -8.05 -20.30 -23.02
CA LYS A 697 -7.85 -20.02 -24.45
C LYS A 697 -8.11 -21.24 -25.30
N GLY A 698 -8.81 -21.03 -26.40
CA GLY A 698 -9.06 -22.03 -27.44
C GLY A 698 -10.52 -22.47 -27.52
N GLU A 699 -10.81 -23.24 -28.51
CA GLU A 699 -12.12 -23.80 -28.76
C GLU A 699 -12.04 -25.30 -29.05
N VAL A 700 -13.10 -26.01 -28.70
CA VAL A 700 -13.27 -27.40 -29.11
C VAL A 700 -13.75 -27.44 -30.56
N TYR A 701 -12.95 -27.96 -31.45
CA TYR A 701 -13.28 -28.02 -32.87
C TYR A 701 -14.15 -29.24 -33.24
N HIS A 702 -13.93 -30.37 -32.56
CA HIS A 702 -14.63 -31.60 -32.85
C HIS A 702 -14.82 -32.42 -31.57
N ILE A 703 -16.00 -32.99 -31.43
CA ILE A 703 -16.34 -33.96 -30.39
C ILE A 703 -16.86 -35.23 -31.08
N ASP A 704 -16.27 -36.36 -30.74
CA ASP A 704 -16.75 -37.65 -31.14
C ASP A 704 -16.93 -38.54 -29.90
N ILE A 705 -18.15 -39.03 -29.72
CA ILE A 705 -18.53 -39.85 -28.57
C ILE A 705 -18.79 -41.27 -29.10
N ILE A 706 -17.95 -42.21 -28.63
CA ILE A 706 -18.08 -43.63 -29.01
C ILE A 706 -18.20 -44.39 -27.68
N LYS A 707 -19.43 -44.84 -27.37
CA LYS A 707 -19.75 -45.52 -26.10
C LYS A 707 -19.37 -44.62 -24.91
N LYS A 708 -18.43 -45.08 -24.06
CA LYS A 708 -17.96 -44.41 -22.87
C LYS A 708 -16.72 -43.55 -23.08
N ASP A 709 -16.24 -43.44 -24.29
CA ASP A 709 -15.09 -42.65 -24.66
C ASP A 709 -15.49 -41.40 -25.46
N MET A 710 -14.95 -40.28 -25.09
CA MET A 710 -15.10 -39.01 -25.82
C MET A 710 -13.77 -38.60 -26.43
N LYS A 711 -13.77 -38.43 -27.74
CA LYS A 711 -12.65 -37.83 -28.48
C LYS A 711 -12.93 -36.35 -28.70
N VAL A 712 -12.04 -35.52 -28.18
CA VAL A 712 -12.17 -34.06 -28.30
C VAL A 712 -10.97 -33.52 -29.05
N LYS A 713 -11.21 -32.76 -30.11
CA LYS A 713 -10.17 -31.98 -30.78
C LYS A 713 -10.19 -30.54 -30.28
N TYR A 714 -9.09 -30.17 -29.63
CA TYR A 714 -8.88 -28.84 -29.06
C TYR A 714 -7.54 -28.29 -29.57
N PHE A 715 -7.54 -27.17 -30.21
CA PHE A 715 -6.44 -26.73 -31.07
C PHE A 715 -6.05 -27.86 -32.05
N ASP A 716 -4.76 -28.11 -32.21
CA ASP A 716 -4.22 -29.16 -33.10
C ASP A 716 -4.04 -30.52 -32.41
N ARG A 717 -4.66 -30.73 -31.25
CA ARG A 717 -4.51 -31.97 -30.47
C ARG A 717 -5.82 -32.70 -30.29
N ASN A 718 -5.71 -34.03 -30.35
CA ASN A 718 -6.80 -34.93 -30.04
C ASN A 718 -6.67 -35.43 -28.60
N TYR A 719 -7.73 -35.32 -27.82
CA TYR A 719 -7.83 -35.84 -26.47
C TYR A 719 -8.83 -36.99 -26.45
N LEU A 720 -8.44 -38.09 -25.81
CA LEU A 720 -9.34 -39.20 -25.49
C LEU A 720 -9.68 -39.10 -23.99
N ILE A 721 -10.97 -38.98 -23.67
CA ILE A 721 -11.49 -38.88 -22.33
C ILE A 721 -12.35 -40.07 -22.06
N ASN A 722 -11.94 -40.99 -21.17
CA ASN A 722 -12.75 -42.08 -20.70
C ASN A 722 -13.62 -41.62 -19.54
N LEU A 723 -14.91 -41.58 -19.73
CA LEU A 723 -15.87 -41.04 -18.79
C LEU A 723 -16.03 -41.92 -17.53
N ASP A 724 -15.86 -43.24 -17.65
CA ASP A 724 -15.94 -44.14 -16.50
C ASP A 724 -14.79 -44.00 -15.50
N ILE A 725 -13.59 -43.61 -15.96
CA ILE A 725 -12.44 -43.44 -15.11
C ILE A 725 -12.62 -42.18 -14.26
N PHE A 726 -13.16 -41.11 -14.82
CA PHE A 726 -13.40 -39.87 -14.09
C PHE A 726 -14.48 -40.01 -13.00
N MET A 727 -15.57 -40.77 -13.28
CA MET A 727 -16.64 -41.00 -12.31
C MET A 727 -16.16 -41.80 -11.07
N ARG A 728 -15.13 -42.64 -11.23
CA ARG A 728 -14.58 -43.45 -10.11
C ARG A 728 -13.58 -42.72 -9.22
N GLU A 729 -13.00 -41.63 -9.70
CA GLU A 729 -12.03 -40.83 -8.93
C GLU A 729 -12.72 -39.83 -7.98
N GLU A 730 -13.92 -39.33 -8.31
CA GLU A 730 -14.68 -38.45 -7.41
C GLU A 730 -15.37 -39.18 -6.24
N ASP A 731 -15.71 -40.46 -6.39
CA ASP A 731 -16.26 -41.27 -5.28
C ASP A 731 -15.22 -41.64 -4.20
N LYS A 732 -13.95 -41.22 -4.36
CA LYS A 732 -12.86 -41.48 -3.44
C LYS A 732 -12.35 -40.23 -2.70
N ASN A 733 -12.88 -39.07 -2.96
CA ASN A 733 -12.63 -37.82 -2.24
C ASN A 733 -13.96 -37.30 -1.66
#